data_41fd5da54eb08472187e54ae23a14ab6
#
_entry.id   41fd5da54eb08472187e54ae23a14ab6
#
_cell.length_a   1.000
_cell.length_b   1.000
_cell.length_c   1.000
_cell.angle_alpha   90.00
_cell.angle_beta   90.00
_cell.angle_gamma   90.00
#
_symmetry.space_group_name_H-M   'P 1'
#
loop_
_entity.id
_entity.type
_entity.pdbx_description
1 polymer ?
#
loop_
_entity_poly.entity_id
_entity_poly.type
_entity_poly.pdbx_seq_one_letter_code
_entity_poly.pdbx_strand_id
1 'polypeptide(L)'
;MISSKKKYLTMAILSAISSMSFMASVSAEDVTDSKLENYDLENVVIEEKAEEQTYDDKYIRTGGDVDIITSEDIEKHHYTSVADAIKRLPGVEVQDVGYKAFEYGYSNYQASVTINGDSRVLILIDGKRISNEANSSVSSEHNKSQIFALIPPENIDRIEVIKGASAMAYGSDATGGVINIITKKGEYNSSSLDVGFGSWGKQKYTISNSGKNDKLSWMVSYSKDKRDDMKYVDREYKENRTYYNSGYDEDNTFLKLDYDFDENQSLELMHTYKNTFGYYPIMAPDYSSKLALDEAISSGIFNPNNNGYDKLSQDDPAWNRYHRWWYVFNKGSFTKNRTSNYDVKYIFNHDDGIDNYIRIFNNENRYYMDRNRPKFTDYTQLDYKQYSWTKDQAKGINFRWGKKLDDTNILYTGLDFTNSTFSEHSYASYYPNIGVFKHGTISSIERDTWNAFIQDKMQFNKLTITPGLRYNYYGKNKGYSISSSDKYTDYDTDSYSRLTMGLFTNYAIDDNQNIYASWSQVYNAPYAPDIAKAANELEAEKGNAYTLGYNGQIGKSSFGANYTLTKFDNTFGAFSVPSETDPELFESKTTNIASDIQSIGFNYGYKFDDNWSANLAYSHAKISIDKKMNTSSSASYEDLRNNLHYNNKYTVSINYDKDKFNTGLDAILYTGMDDKYFSNNSFLVLDWHANYEIDENLTAYILVNNLTNECYETKAVAKEGIGALPMEGRNFMVGLNYTF
;
A
#
# COMPACT_ATOMS: atom_id res chain seq x y z
N MET A 1 8.22 0.69 -34.64
CA MET A 1 6.76 0.86 -34.90
C MET A 1 5.90 1.08 -33.68
N ILE A 2 6.44 0.96 -32.46
CA ILE A 2 5.72 1.17 -31.17
C ILE A 2 5.70 2.65 -30.75
N SER A 3 6.65 3.46 -31.24
CA SER A 3 6.78 4.89 -30.86
C SER A 3 5.68 5.80 -31.43
N SER A 4 5.06 5.46 -32.56
CA SER A 4 4.04 6.30 -33.16
C SER A 4 2.66 6.19 -32.52
N LYS A 5 2.27 4.99 -32.06
CA LYS A 5 0.97 4.79 -31.41
C LYS A 5 0.86 5.48 -30.04
N LYS A 6 1.98 5.59 -29.28
CA LYS A 6 2.00 6.34 -28.01
C LYS A 6 1.77 7.84 -28.23
N LYS A 7 2.37 8.43 -29.25
CA LYS A 7 2.18 9.86 -29.59
C LYS A 7 0.74 10.19 -29.96
N TYR A 8 0.07 9.30 -30.69
CA TYR A 8 -1.32 9.52 -31.09
C TYR A 8 -2.30 9.38 -29.92
N LEU A 9 -2.02 8.51 -28.96
CA LEU A 9 -2.85 8.37 -27.76
C LEU A 9 -2.71 9.61 -26.84
N THR A 10 -1.49 10.09 -26.64
CA THR A 10 -1.23 11.31 -25.87
C THR A 10 -1.84 12.55 -26.53
N MET A 11 -1.75 12.67 -27.86
CA MET A 11 -2.42 13.72 -28.61
C MET A 11 -3.95 13.62 -28.59
N ALA A 12 -4.51 12.41 -28.61
CA ALA A 12 -5.96 12.19 -28.53
C ALA A 12 -6.50 12.58 -27.14
N ILE A 13 -5.77 12.28 -26.07
CA ILE A 13 -6.13 12.67 -24.69
C ILE A 13 -6.02 14.18 -24.52
N LEU A 14 -4.94 14.80 -24.99
CA LEU A 14 -4.78 16.25 -24.97
C LEU A 14 -5.83 16.99 -25.80
N SER A 15 -6.25 16.43 -26.94
CA SER A 15 -7.32 17.01 -27.76
C SER A 15 -8.71 16.82 -27.13
N ALA A 16 -8.94 15.74 -26.40
CA ALA A 16 -10.19 15.51 -25.65
C ALA A 16 -10.29 16.47 -24.47
N ILE A 17 -9.20 16.70 -23.74
CA ILE A 17 -9.15 17.66 -22.63
C ILE A 17 -9.34 19.10 -23.14
N SER A 18 -8.70 19.48 -24.25
CA SER A 18 -8.87 20.80 -24.87
C SER A 18 -10.26 21.03 -25.46
N SER A 19 -10.94 20.00 -25.96
CA SER A 19 -12.31 20.09 -26.44
C SER A 19 -13.35 20.20 -25.31
N MET A 20 -13.09 19.58 -24.16
CA MET A 20 -13.93 19.76 -22.96
C MET A 20 -13.81 21.18 -22.38
N SER A 21 -12.61 21.75 -22.36
CA SER A 21 -12.39 23.16 -21.93
C SER A 21 -13.12 24.16 -22.83
N PHE A 22 -13.30 23.85 -24.12
CA PHE A 22 -13.99 24.71 -25.07
C PHE A 22 -15.53 24.69 -24.92
N MET A 23 -16.09 23.58 -24.39
CA MET A 23 -17.54 23.53 -24.09
C MET A 23 -17.90 24.22 -22.79
N ALA A 24 -16.98 24.34 -21.83
CA ALA A 24 -17.17 25.06 -20.57
C ALA A 24 -17.16 26.61 -20.73
N SER A 25 -16.60 27.14 -21.80
CA SER A 25 -16.47 28.59 -22.03
C SER A 25 -17.69 29.28 -22.64
N VAL A 26 -18.81 28.57 -22.86
CA VAL A 26 -20.01 29.12 -23.55
C VAL A 26 -21.15 29.52 -22.61
N SER A 27 -21.03 29.38 -21.29
CA SER A 27 -22.09 29.80 -20.36
C SER A 27 -21.56 30.53 -19.10
N ALA A 28 -20.69 31.50 -19.28
CA ALA A 28 -20.37 32.46 -18.22
C ALA A 28 -21.17 33.75 -18.44
N GLU A 29 -22.44 33.77 -18.04
CA GLU A 29 -23.15 35.00 -17.74
C GLU A 29 -23.26 35.12 -16.20
N ASP A 30 -22.64 36.19 -15.73
CA ASP A 30 -22.79 36.92 -14.45
C ASP A 30 -23.40 36.13 -13.26
N VAL A 31 -22.54 35.65 -12.38
CA VAL A 31 -22.86 35.57 -10.96
C VAL A 31 -21.92 36.51 -10.20
N THR A 32 -22.46 37.67 -9.94
CA THR A 32 -21.88 38.63 -9.02
C THR A 32 -21.99 38.12 -7.59
N ASP A 33 -20.86 38.15 -6.90
CA ASP A 33 -20.73 38.31 -5.45
C ASP A 33 -21.50 37.33 -4.57
N SER A 34 -20.95 36.16 -4.32
CA SER A 34 -21.12 35.50 -3.04
C SER A 34 -19.78 35.42 -2.34
N LYS A 35 -19.70 36.11 -1.21
CA LYS A 35 -18.57 36.11 -0.27
C LYS A 35 -18.02 34.70 -0.13
N LEU A 36 -16.74 34.52 -0.47
CA LEU A 36 -15.92 33.46 0.08
C LEU A 36 -15.94 33.66 1.60
N GLU A 37 -16.79 32.91 2.28
CA GLU A 37 -16.63 32.74 3.72
C GLU A 37 -15.29 32.03 3.89
N ASN A 38 -14.35 32.71 4.56
CA ASN A 38 -13.15 32.11 5.06
C ASN A 38 -13.55 30.91 5.92
N TYR A 39 -13.42 29.70 5.39
CA TYR A 39 -13.41 28.53 6.21
C TYR A 39 -12.12 28.58 7.01
N ASP A 40 -12.25 28.97 8.25
CA ASP A 40 -11.22 28.83 9.25
C ASP A 40 -10.85 27.35 9.32
N LEU A 41 -9.67 27.02 8.80
CA LEU A 41 -9.12 25.66 8.81
C LEU A 41 -8.81 25.28 10.25
N GLU A 42 -9.79 24.79 10.96
CA GLU A 42 -9.59 24.15 12.26
C GLU A 42 -8.92 22.81 12.03
N ASN A 43 -7.63 22.79 12.37
CA ASN A 43 -6.78 21.61 12.34
C ASN A 43 -7.40 20.39 13.00
N VAL A 44 -7.31 19.28 12.27
CA VAL A 44 -7.30 17.90 12.76
C VAL A 44 -8.11 17.69 14.04
N VAL A 45 -9.37 17.98 13.97
CA VAL A 45 -10.36 17.35 14.83
C VAL A 45 -10.76 16.08 14.09
N ILE A 46 -10.13 15.01 14.51
CA ILE A 46 -10.16 13.71 13.83
C ILE A 46 -11.57 13.09 13.74
N GLU A 47 -12.56 13.61 14.45
CA GLU A 47 -13.89 12.98 14.53
C GLU A 47 -15.06 13.77 13.93
N GLU A 48 -15.13 15.09 14.06
CA GLU A 48 -16.30 15.85 13.62
C GLU A 48 -16.39 16.05 12.11
N LYS A 49 -15.25 16.29 11.44
CA LYS A 49 -15.22 16.40 9.97
C LYS A 49 -15.34 15.07 9.25
N ALA A 50 -14.94 13.98 9.89
CA ALA A 50 -15.14 12.63 9.36
C ALA A 50 -16.60 12.23 9.32
N GLU A 51 -17.45 12.79 10.16
CA GLU A 51 -18.89 12.50 10.16
C GLU A 51 -19.65 13.13 8.99
N GLU A 52 -19.15 14.22 8.41
CA GLU A 52 -19.81 14.90 7.29
C GLU A 52 -19.39 14.40 5.89
N GLN A 53 -18.30 13.66 5.76
CA GLN A 53 -17.61 13.54 4.48
C GLN A 53 -17.85 12.29 3.64
N THR A 54 -18.30 11.18 4.15
CA THR A 54 -18.82 10.07 3.35
C THR A 54 -19.85 9.26 4.09
N TYR A 55 -20.77 8.90 3.35
CA TYR A 55 -21.98 8.24 3.62
C TYR A 55 -21.79 6.79 4.04
N ASP A 56 -21.00 6.01 3.26
CA ASP A 56 -20.69 4.62 3.56
C ASP A 56 -19.91 4.48 4.87
N ASP A 57 -18.98 5.40 5.14
CA ASP A 57 -18.11 5.32 6.31
C ASP A 57 -18.79 5.69 7.61
N LYS A 58 -19.71 6.64 7.58
CA LYS A 58 -20.46 7.08 8.76
C LYS A 58 -21.30 5.96 9.38
N TYR A 59 -21.79 5.05 8.55
CA TYR A 59 -22.68 3.95 8.97
C TYR A 59 -21.97 2.61 9.09
N ILE A 60 -20.88 2.40 8.31
CA ILE A 60 -20.10 1.17 8.32
C ILE A 60 -19.07 1.18 9.47
N ARG A 61 -18.67 2.35 9.96
CA ARG A 61 -17.68 2.45 11.03
C ARG A 61 -18.12 1.68 12.28
N THR A 62 -17.51 0.55 12.42
CA THR A 62 -17.57 -0.25 13.63
C THR A 62 -16.22 -0.19 14.32
N GLY A 63 -15.93 0.94 14.91
CA GLY A 63 -14.89 1.10 15.87
C GLY A 63 -13.47 1.13 15.38
N GLY A 64 -12.75 1.99 15.91
CA GLY A 64 -11.34 2.16 15.75
C GLY A 64 -10.96 3.63 15.80
N ASP A 65 -9.69 3.85 15.96
CA ASP A 65 -9.05 5.11 15.75
C ASP A 65 -8.97 5.36 14.23
N VAL A 66 -9.40 6.51 13.77
CA VAL A 66 -9.40 6.84 12.34
C VAL A 66 -8.52 8.05 12.12
N ASP A 67 -7.42 7.85 11.41
CA ASP A 67 -6.62 8.97 10.89
C ASP A 67 -7.10 9.36 9.50
N ILE A 68 -7.27 10.65 9.25
CA ILE A 68 -7.63 11.19 7.95
C ILE A 68 -6.47 12.05 7.44
N ILE A 69 -6.05 11.78 6.20
CA ILE A 69 -5.14 12.63 5.44
C ILE A 69 -5.98 13.29 4.35
N THR A 70 -6.15 14.60 4.43
CA THR A 70 -6.98 15.37 3.51
C THR A 70 -6.29 15.65 2.17
N SER A 71 -7.05 16.09 1.16
CA SER A 71 -6.46 16.59 -0.10
C SER A 71 -5.50 17.76 0.14
N GLU A 72 -5.80 18.62 1.11
CA GLU A 72 -4.94 19.74 1.49
C GLU A 72 -3.61 19.25 2.09
N ASP A 73 -3.63 18.24 2.98
CA ASP A 73 -2.41 17.61 3.48
C ASP A 73 -1.58 17.01 2.35
N ILE A 74 -2.25 16.35 1.40
CA ILE A 74 -1.60 15.75 0.23
C ILE A 74 -0.94 16.84 -0.64
N GLU A 75 -1.63 17.94 -0.87
CA GLU A 75 -1.14 19.06 -1.67
C GLU A 75 -0.01 19.82 -0.96
N LYS A 76 -0.13 20.10 0.34
CA LYS A 76 0.93 20.79 1.12
C LYS A 76 2.22 19.97 1.22
N HIS A 77 2.12 18.68 1.42
CA HIS A 77 3.28 17.80 1.56
C HIS A 77 3.78 17.23 0.23
N HIS A 78 3.01 17.37 -0.85
CA HIS A 78 3.29 16.79 -2.18
C HIS A 78 3.69 15.31 -2.12
N TYR A 79 2.93 14.51 -1.36
CA TYR A 79 3.19 13.08 -1.23
C TYR A 79 3.29 12.41 -2.61
N THR A 80 4.25 11.51 -2.74
CA THR A 80 4.52 10.84 -4.02
C THR A 80 3.69 9.57 -4.22
N SER A 81 3.10 9.05 -3.15
CA SER A 81 2.22 7.88 -3.17
C SER A 81 1.35 7.82 -1.91
N VAL A 82 0.33 6.95 -1.90
CA VAL A 82 -0.45 6.65 -0.70
C VAL A 82 0.45 6.13 0.43
N ALA A 83 1.41 5.27 0.12
CA ALA A 83 2.36 4.75 1.10
C ALA A 83 3.20 5.86 1.75
N ASP A 84 3.64 6.85 0.96
CA ASP A 84 4.37 8.01 1.45
C ASP A 84 3.51 8.87 2.39
N ALA A 85 2.24 9.06 2.08
CA ALA A 85 1.30 9.81 2.91
C ALA A 85 1.09 9.12 4.28
N ILE A 86 0.80 7.82 4.29
CA ILE A 86 0.43 7.10 5.52
C ILE A 86 1.62 6.70 6.41
N LYS A 87 2.86 6.71 5.90
CA LYS A 87 4.05 6.29 6.68
C LYS A 87 4.28 7.13 7.95
N ARG A 88 3.69 8.34 8.03
CA ARG A 88 3.82 9.24 9.19
C ARG A 88 2.80 8.95 10.29
N LEU A 89 1.74 8.22 9.97
CA LEU A 89 0.67 7.93 10.94
C LEU A 89 1.12 6.97 12.05
N PRO A 90 0.67 7.16 13.29
CA PRO A 90 0.97 6.23 14.37
C PRO A 90 0.38 4.85 14.10
N GLY A 91 1.09 3.79 14.46
CA GLY A 91 0.64 2.41 14.26
C GLY A 91 0.70 1.92 12.81
N VAL A 92 0.96 2.78 11.83
CA VAL A 92 1.14 2.38 10.43
C VAL A 92 2.61 2.17 10.14
N GLU A 93 2.96 0.97 9.72
CA GLU A 93 4.29 0.62 9.26
C GLU A 93 4.27 0.40 7.74
N VAL A 94 5.04 1.18 7.01
CA VAL A 94 5.29 0.98 5.59
C VAL A 94 6.71 0.45 5.42
N GLN A 95 6.82 -0.81 5.02
CA GLN A 95 8.09 -1.41 4.63
C GLN A 95 8.33 -1.16 3.15
N ASP A 96 8.96 -0.06 2.83
CA ASP A 96 9.32 0.32 1.48
C ASP A 96 10.69 -0.23 1.09
N VAL A 97 10.93 -0.31 -0.20
CA VAL A 97 12.18 -0.81 -0.80
C VAL A 97 12.90 0.23 -1.65
N GLY A 98 12.39 1.47 -1.66
CA GLY A 98 13.00 2.61 -2.34
C GLY A 98 12.98 2.57 -3.87
N TYR A 99 12.39 1.56 -4.53
CA TYR A 99 12.36 1.45 -5.98
C TYR A 99 11.13 0.70 -6.53
N LYS A 100 10.61 1.18 -7.64
CA LYS A 100 9.32 0.77 -8.22
C LYS A 100 9.26 -0.68 -8.71
N ALA A 101 10.35 -1.29 -9.13
CA ALA A 101 10.35 -2.63 -9.69
C ALA A 101 9.84 -3.70 -8.71
N PHE A 102 10.05 -3.50 -7.40
CA PHE A 102 9.59 -4.39 -6.35
C PHE A 102 8.32 -3.93 -5.62
N GLU A 103 7.82 -2.74 -5.89
CA GLU A 103 6.51 -2.32 -5.38
C GLU A 103 5.39 -3.26 -5.85
N TYR A 104 5.55 -3.89 -7.02
CA TYR A 104 4.54 -4.70 -7.68
C TYR A 104 4.92 -6.17 -7.87
N GLY A 105 6.09 -6.58 -7.43
CA GLY A 105 6.59 -7.94 -7.67
C GLY A 105 5.97 -8.99 -6.74
N TYR A 106 6.12 -10.26 -7.07
CA TYR A 106 5.67 -11.43 -6.29
C TYR A 106 6.84 -12.08 -5.55
N SER A 107 7.65 -11.30 -4.85
CA SER A 107 8.78 -11.83 -4.10
C SER A 107 8.75 -11.39 -2.64
N ASN A 108 9.49 -12.07 -1.78
CA ASN A 108 9.67 -11.69 -0.37
C ASN A 108 10.33 -10.31 -0.18
N TYR A 109 10.67 -9.63 -1.28
CA TYR A 109 11.31 -8.32 -1.31
C TYR A 109 10.34 -7.19 -1.63
N GLN A 110 9.04 -7.46 -1.65
CA GLN A 110 8.03 -6.45 -1.95
C GLN A 110 7.86 -5.48 -0.79
N ALA A 111 7.48 -4.25 -1.15
CA ALA A 111 6.95 -3.31 -0.19
C ALA A 111 5.67 -3.87 0.47
N SER A 112 5.46 -3.55 1.74
CA SER A 112 4.31 -4.02 2.52
C SER A 112 3.85 -2.97 3.51
N VAL A 113 2.62 -3.11 3.99
CA VAL A 113 2.06 -2.27 5.03
C VAL A 113 1.52 -3.13 6.16
N THR A 114 1.76 -2.72 7.40
CA THR A 114 1.09 -3.26 8.57
C THR A 114 0.44 -2.12 9.35
N ILE A 115 -0.66 -2.43 10.01
CA ILE A 115 -1.30 -1.52 10.96
C ILE A 115 -1.34 -2.23 12.29
N ASN A 116 -0.86 -1.57 13.34
CA ASN A 116 -0.77 -2.12 14.69
C ASN A 116 -0.01 -3.47 14.76
N GLY A 117 0.99 -3.65 13.89
CA GLY A 117 1.78 -4.88 13.79
C GLY A 117 1.11 -6.03 13.03
N ASP A 118 -0.14 -5.85 12.56
CA ASP A 118 -0.85 -6.86 11.76
C ASP A 118 -0.77 -6.51 10.27
N SER A 119 -0.36 -7.47 9.46
CA SER A 119 -0.29 -7.35 7.99
C SER A 119 -1.62 -7.57 7.27
N ARG A 120 -2.68 -7.92 8.00
CA ARG A 120 -4.04 -8.04 7.46
C ARG A 120 -4.67 -6.66 7.33
N VAL A 121 -4.20 -5.91 6.37
CA VAL A 121 -4.67 -4.56 6.06
C VAL A 121 -5.49 -4.60 4.80
N LEU A 122 -6.76 -4.22 4.92
CA LEU A 122 -7.65 -4.12 3.78
C LEU A 122 -7.49 -2.76 3.11
N ILE A 123 -7.35 -2.76 1.79
CA ILE A 123 -7.23 -1.55 0.99
C ILE A 123 -8.48 -1.37 0.14
N LEU A 124 -9.11 -0.20 0.24
CA LEU A 124 -10.31 0.17 -0.48
C LEU A 124 -10.07 1.40 -1.35
N ILE A 125 -10.79 1.50 -2.45
CA ILE A 125 -10.96 2.70 -3.27
C ILE A 125 -12.47 3.00 -3.33
N ASP A 126 -12.88 4.16 -2.82
CA ASP A 126 -14.29 4.55 -2.68
C ASP A 126 -15.14 3.44 -2.05
N GLY A 127 -14.64 2.83 -0.95
CA GLY A 127 -15.29 1.71 -0.26
C GLY A 127 -15.26 0.36 -0.98
N LYS A 128 -14.65 0.28 -2.16
CA LYS A 128 -14.51 -0.96 -2.94
C LYS A 128 -13.19 -1.66 -2.66
N ARG A 129 -13.25 -2.92 -2.28
CA ARG A 129 -12.09 -3.78 -2.07
C ARG A 129 -11.28 -3.97 -3.36
N ILE A 130 -9.97 -3.83 -3.29
CA ILE A 130 -9.06 -4.03 -4.43
C ILE A 130 -8.20 -5.30 -4.31
N SER A 131 -8.22 -5.98 -3.18
CA SER A 131 -7.45 -7.22 -2.95
C SER A 131 -7.99 -8.41 -3.73
N ASN A 132 -7.13 -9.37 -4.02
CA ASN A 132 -7.45 -10.63 -4.69
C ASN A 132 -7.22 -11.83 -3.77
N GLU A 133 -8.28 -12.54 -3.44
CA GLU A 133 -8.26 -13.73 -2.57
C GLU A 133 -7.48 -14.91 -3.17
N ALA A 134 -7.47 -15.07 -4.49
CA ALA A 134 -6.80 -16.18 -5.15
C ALA A 134 -5.27 -16.03 -5.12
N ASN A 135 -4.75 -14.81 -5.03
CA ASN A 135 -3.32 -14.53 -5.01
C ASN A 135 -2.72 -14.40 -3.60
N SER A 136 -3.54 -14.37 -2.58
CA SER A 136 -3.07 -14.22 -1.21
C SER A 136 -2.36 -15.46 -0.71
N SER A 137 -1.35 -15.28 0.15
CA SER A 137 -0.59 -16.34 0.80
C SER A 137 0.09 -15.80 2.05
N VAL A 138 0.21 -16.60 3.09
CA VAL A 138 0.93 -16.25 4.33
C VAL A 138 2.41 -15.96 4.07
N SER A 139 3.03 -16.70 3.15
CA SER A 139 4.44 -16.50 2.81
C SER A 139 4.71 -15.22 2.02
N SER A 140 3.66 -14.62 1.46
CA SER A 140 3.74 -13.38 0.68
C SER A 140 3.22 -12.14 1.43
N GLU A 141 2.94 -12.21 2.75
CA GLU A 141 2.30 -11.16 3.54
C GLU A 141 1.10 -10.53 2.79
N HIS A 142 -0.08 -10.67 3.28
CA HIS A 142 -1.32 -10.34 2.61
C HIS A 142 -1.31 -8.97 1.91
N ASN A 143 -1.74 -8.90 0.66
CA ASN A 143 -1.99 -7.66 -0.13
C ASN A 143 -0.83 -6.67 -0.29
N LYS A 144 0.40 -7.13 -0.29
CA LYS A 144 1.61 -6.30 -0.29
C LYS A 144 1.74 -5.29 -1.42
N SER A 145 1.52 -5.74 -2.63
CA SER A 145 1.81 -4.93 -3.83
C SER A 145 0.74 -3.90 -4.13
N GLN A 146 -0.43 -4.01 -3.54
CA GLN A 146 -1.59 -3.24 -3.98
C GLN A 146 -1.56 -1.79 -3.52
N ILE A 147 -0.99 -1.49 -2.34
CA ILE A 147 -0.93 -0.13 -1.82
C ILE A 147 -0.13 0.83 -2.70
N PHE A 148 0.85 0.31 -3.44
CA PHE A 148 1.70 1.09 -4.33
C PHE A 148 1.15 1.17 -5.76
N ALA A 149 0.21 0.29 -6.09
CA ALA A 149 -0.47 0.26 -7.40
C ALA A 149 -1.70 1.16 -7.46
N LEU A 150 -1.90 1.99 -6.44
CA LEU A 150 -3.09 2.79 -6.25
C LEU A 150 -3.10 4.07 -7.08
N ILE A 151 -4.17 4.81 -6.85
CA ILE A 151 -4.46 6.09 -7.48
C ILE A 151 -3.33 7.09 -7.16
N PRO A 152 -2.89 7.90 -8.12
CA PRO A 152 -1.97 9.00 -7.87
C PRO A 152 -2.52 9.97 -6.82
N PRO A 153 -1.68 10.49 -5.90
CA PRO A 153 -2.13 11.37 -4.82
C PRO A 153 -2.95 12.58 -5.26
N GLU A 154 -2.64 13.14 -6.41
CA GLU A 154 -3.37 14.28 -6.99
C GLU A 154 -4.86 14.03 -7.28
N ASN A 155 -5.28 12.76 -7.38
CA ASN A 155 -6.67 12.36 -7.61
C ASN A 155 -7.39 11.94 -6.32
N ILE A 156 -6.73 12.08 -5.17
CA ILE A 156 -7.26 11.67 -3.87
C ILE A 156 -7.87 12.87 -3.18
N ASP A 157 -9.11 12.73 -2.73
CA ASP A 157 -9.79 13.68 -1.86
C ASP A 157 -9.29 13.52 -0.42
N ARG A 158 -9.26 12.27 0.07
CA ARG A 158 -8.70 11.94 1.38
C ARG A 158 -8.31 10.47 1.47
N ILE A 159 -7.46 10.16 2.43
CA ILE A 159 -7.11 8.79 2.83
C ILE A 159 -7.59 8.59 4.26
N GLU A 160 -8.42 7.59 4.48
CA GLU A 160 -8.91 7.20 5.79
C GLU A 160 -8.17 5.94 6.24
N VAL A 161 -7.50 5.99 7.38
CA VAL A 161 -6.81 4.85 7.97
C VAL A 161 -7.53 4.46 9.24
N ILE A 162 -8.37 3.42 9.14
CA ILE A 162 -9.17 2.89 10.25
C ILE A 162 -8.34 1.80 10.93
N LYS A 163 -7.96 2.02 12.19
CA LYS A 163 -7.13 1.11 12.97
C LYS A 163 -7.96 0.24 13.90
N GLY A 164 -7.50 -0.97 14.16
CA GLY A 164 -8.10 -1.88 15.12
C GLY A 164 -9.15 -2.83 14.55
N ALA A 165 -10.06 -3.29 15.39
CA ALA A 165 -10.97 -4.41 15.13
C ALA A 165 -12.10 -4.06 14.16
N SER A 166 -11.79 -3.92 12.88
CA SER A 166 -12.75 -3.60 11.80
C SER A 166 -13.25 -4.82 11.04
N ALA A 167 -12.87 -6.04 11.47
CA ALA A 167 -13.19 -7.29 10.76
C ALA A 167 -14.68 -7.54 10.56
N MET A 168 -15.55 -7.02 11.43
CA MET A 168 -16.98 -7.22 11.31
C MET A 168 -17.56 -6.47 10.10
N ALA A 169 -17.22 -5.20 9.92
CA ALA A 169 -17.77 -4.38 8.83
C ALA A 169 -17.12 -4.73 7.47
N TYR A 170 -15.81 -4.94 7.47
CA TYR A 170 -15.02 -5.04 6.23
C TYR A 170 -14.58 -6.46 5.88
N GLY A 171 -14.58 -7.38 6.83
CA GLY A 171 -14.12 -8.76 6.68
C GLY A 171 -12.89 -9.08 7.54
N SER A 172 -12.60 -10.36 7.66
CA SER A 172 -11.59 -10.85 8.60
C SER A 172 -10.14 -10.52 8.21
N ASP A 173 -9.90 -10.12 6.99
CA ASP A 173 -8.62 -9.62 6.52
C ASP A 173 -8.41 -8.12 6.79
N ALA A 174 -9.30 -7.51 7.58
CA ALA A 174 -9.17 -6.16 8.14
C ALA A 174 -8.83 -6.16 9.64
N THR A 175 -8.18 -7.21 10.17
CA THR A 175 -7.84 -7.27 11.60
C THR A 175 -6.79 -6.24 12.01
N GLY A 176 -5.85 -5.93 11.15
CA GLY A 176 -4.90 -4.84 11.35
C GLY A 176 -5.56 -3.48 11.18
N GLY A 177 -6.43 -3.36 10.19
CA GLY A 177 -7.15 -2.14 9.88
C GLY A 177 -7.53 -2.04 8.41
N VAL A 178 -8.04 -0.85 8.06
CA VAL A 178 -8.50 -0.51 6.70
C VAL A 178 -7.82 0.76 6.23
N ILE A 179 -7.38 0.79 5.00
CA ILE A 179 -6.97 2.01 4.29
C ILE A 179 -8.00 2.25 3.20
N ASN A 180 -8.85 3.27 3.37
CA ASN A 180 -9.86 3.64 2.40
C ASN A 180 -9.45 4.92 1.69
N ILE A 181 -9.28 4.85 0.38
CA ILE A 181 -8.87 5.97 -0.46
C ILE A 181 -10.11 6.51 -1.14
N ILE A 182 -10.49 7.72 -0.79
CA ILE A 182 -11.60 8.43 -1.39
C ILE A 182 -11.07 9.31 -2.52
N THR A 183 -11.67 9.15 -3.70
CA THR A 183 -11.24 9.87 -4.89
C THR A 183 -11.96 11.20 -5.05
N LYS A 184 -11.24 12.19 -5.60
CA LYS A 184 -11.83 13.51 -5.94
C LYS A 184 -13.02 13.34 -6.89
N LYS A 185 -14.02 14.19 -6.71
CA LYS A 185 -15.17 14.39 -7.62
C LYS A 185 -15.06 15.77 -8.28
N GLY A 186 -15.77 15.96 -9.38
CA GLY A 186 -15.91 17.27 -9.99
C GLY A 186 -16.94 18.10 -9.21
N GLU A 187 -16.50 19.14 -8.50
CA GLU A 187 -17.37 20.02 -7.73
C GLU A 187 -17.54 21.39 -8.42
N TYR A 188 -16.46 21.88 -8.99
CA TYR A 188 -16.39 23.14 -9.73
C TYR A 188 -15.45 23.02 -10.92
N ASN A 189 -15.67 23.88 -11.92
CA ASN A 189 -14.85 23.90 -13.12
C ASN A 189 -13.43 24.38 -12.79
N SER A 190 -12.45 23.50 -12.98
CA SER A 190 -11.05 23.75 -12.71
C SER A 190 -10.16 22.93 -13.61
N SER A 191 -9.06 23.51 -14.03
CA SER A 191 -7.98 22.79 -14.69
C SER A 191 -6.69 23.04 -13.94
N SER A 192 -5.82 22.04 -13.83
CA SER A 192 -4.52 22.21 -13.20
C SER A 192 -3.38 21.60 -14.00
N LEU A 193 -2.21 22.19 -13.87
CA LEU A 193 -0.94 21.70 -14.40
C LEU A 193 0.10 21.74 -13.29
N ASP A 194 0.59 20.57 -12.88
CA ASP A 194 1.70 20.41 -11.94
C ASP A 194 2.95 19.93 -12.69
N VAL A 195 4.07 20.62 -12.51
CA VAL A 195 5.35 20.28 -13.12
C VAL A 195 6.44 20.31 -12.06
N GLY A 196 7.09 19.17 -11.85
CA GLY A 196 8.16 19.00 -10.86
C GLY A 196 9.44 18.40 -11.43
N PHE A 197 10.58 18.88 -10.92
CA PHE A 197 11.92 18.37 -11.24
C PHE A 197 12.70 18.13 -9.96
N GLY A 198 13.49 17.05 -9.93
CA GLY A 198 14.20 16.71 -8.71
C GLY A 198 15.48 15.92 -8.92
N SER A 199 15.99 15.40 -7.82
CA SER A 199 17.21 14.60 -7.77
C SER A 199 17.13 13.40 -8.72
N TRP A 200 18.27 13.03 -9.28
CA TRP A 200 18.43 11.85 -10.13
C TRP A 200 17.54 11.84 -11.36
N GLY A 201 17.39 13.02 -12.01
CA GLY A 201 16.58 13.15 -13.21
C GLY A 201 15.07 12.96 -12.98
N LYS A 202 14.60 13.10 -11.73
CA LYS A 202 13.17 13.07 -11.38
C LYS A 202 12.40 14.11 -12.17
N GLN A 203 11.31 13.70 -12.80
CA GLN A 203 10.37 14.55 -13.53
C GLN A 203 8.96 14.06 -13.23
N LYS A 204 8.11 14.99 -12.81
CA LYS A 204 6.67 14.75 -12.61
C LYS A 204 5.88 15.77 -13.44
N TYR A 205 4.87 15.30 -14.13
CA TYR A 205 3.94 16.13 -14.89
C TYR A 205 2.55 15.61 -14.62
N THR A 206 1.65 16.48 -14.16
CA THR A 206 0.24 16.15 -13.99
C THR A 206 -0.60 17.21 -14.67
N ILE A 207 -1.58 16.79 -15.45
CA ILE A 207 -2.63 17.65 -15.96
C ILE A 207 -3.97 17.09 -15.54
N SER A 208 -4.84 17.93 -15.01
CA SER A 208 -6.18 17.55 -14.63
C SER A 208 -7.22 18.56 -15.09
N ASN A 209 -8.44 18.09 -15.22
CA ASN A 209 -9.63 18.90 -15.43
C ASN A 209 -10.79 18.29 -14.64
N SER A 210 -11.48 19.11 -13.89
CA SER A 210 -12.71 18.77 -13.18
C SER A 210 -13.80 19.76 -13.48
N GLY A 211 -15.04 19.35 -13.29
CA GLY A 211 -16.16 20.25 -13.45
C GLY A 211 -17.48 19.64 -13.03
N LYS A 212 -18.46 20.50 -12.86
CA LYS A 212 -19.83 20.16 -12.60
C LYS A 212 -20.77 21.06 -13.38
N ASN A 213 -21.78 20.50 -13.99
CA ASN A 213 -22.97 21.21 -14.44
C ASN A 213 -24.20 20.60 -13.75
N ASP A 214 -25.39 21.03 -14.06
CA ASP A 214 -26.63 20.65 -13.33
C ASP A 214 -26.70 19.16 -12.92
N LYS A 215 -26.31 18.26 -13.83
CA LYS A 215 -26.49 16.81 -13.63
C LYS A 215 -25.23 15.99 -13.76
N LEU A 216 -24.18 16.54 -14.37
CA LEU A 216 -22.95 15.80 -14.65
C LEU A 216 -21.78 16.45 -13.93
N SER A 217 -21.08 15.68 -13.11
CA SER A 217 -19.76 16.02 -12.62
C SER A 217 -18.70 15.09 -13.24
N TRP A 218 -17.52 15.64 -13.45
CA TRP A 218 -16.41 14.91 -14.00
C TRP A 218 -15.07 15.29 -13.37
N MET A 219 -14.21 14.32 -13.31
CA MET A 219 -12.79 14.48 -13.00
C MET A 219 -11.97 13.63 -13.98
N VAL A 220 -11.03 14.24 -14.66
CA VAL A 220 -10.10 13.52 -15.54
C VAL A 220 -8.69 14.03 -15.29
N SER A 221 -7.72 13.10 -15.19
CA SER A 221 -6.32 13.46 -15.08
C SER A 221 -5.40 12.49 -15.82
N TYR A 222 -4.25 13.00 -16.19
CA TYR A 222 -3.11 12.22 -16.66
C TYR A 222 -1.87 12.68 -15.91
N SER A 223 -1.11 11.74 -15.36
CA SER A 223 0.19 12.03 -14.78
C SER A 223 1.28 11.13 -15.34
N LYS A 224 2.48 11.69 -15.40
CA LYS A 224 3.71 11.02 -15.73
C LYS A 224 4.75 11.29 -14.68
N ASP A 225 5.35 10.22 -14.15
CA ASP A 225 6.42 10.26 -13.19
C ASP A 225 7.58 9.38 -13.65
N LYS A 226 8.79 9.91 -13.67
CA LYS A 226 9.99 9.15 -14.02
C LYS A 226 11.19 9.61 -13.21
N ARG A 227 12.13 8.70 -13.02
CA ARG A 227 13.40 8.95 -12.35
C ARG A 227 14.47 7.99 -12.88
N ASP A 228 15.71 8.47 -12.91
CA ASP A 228 16.89 7.63 -13.15
C ASP A 228 17.24 6.85 -11.86
N ASP A 229 18.40 6.17 -11.87
CA ASP A 229 18.86 5.39 -10.73
C ASP A 229 19.04 6.26 -9.49
N MET A 230 18.43 5.86 -8.36
CA MET A 230 18.54 6.56 -7.10
C MET A 230 19.93 6.46 -6.48
N LYS A 231 20.21 7.34 -5.53
CA LYS A 231 21.34 7.20 -4.63
C LYS A 231 20.86 6.84 -3.23
N TYR A 232 21.60 5.99 -2.56
CA TYR A 232 21.42 5.60 -1.17
C TYR A 232 22.71 5.94 -0.39
N VAL A 233 22.63 5.95 0.94
CA VAL A 233 23.80 6.11 1.80
C VAL A 233 24.36 4.72 2.14
N ASP A 234 25.58 4.47 1.75
CA ASP A 234 26.28 3.22 2.05
C ASP A 234 26.49 3.07 3.57
N ARG A 235 26.14 1.91 4.12
CA ARG A 235 26.18 1.70 5.57
C ARG A 235 27.59 1.64 6.15
N GLU A 236 28.55 1.16 5.37
CA GLU A 236 29.92 0.97 5.84
C GLU A 236 30.73 2.27 5.74
N TYR A 237 30.64 2.94 4.59
CA TYR A 237 31.45 4.13 4.29
C TYR A 237 30.71 5.44 4.55
N LYS A 238 29.39 5.40 4.80
CA LYS A 238 28.52 6.58 4.98
C LYS A 238 28.58 7.58 3.81
N GLU A 239 28.78 7.06 2.61
CA GLU A 239 28.85 7.82 1.37
C GLU A 239 27.64 7.56 0.48
N ASN A 240 27.30 8.51 -0.37
CA ASN A 240 26.26 8.34 -1.37
C ASN A 240 26.73 7.42 -2.50
N ARG A 241 26.01 6.32 -2.71
CA ARG A 241 26.22 5.34 -3.77
C ARG A 241 25.06 5.32 -4.74
N THR A 242 25.31 5.02 -6.00
CA THR A 242 24.24 4.79 -6.97
C THR A 242 23.67 3.40 -6.81
N TYR A 243 22.33 3.31 -6.66
CA TYR A 243 21.63 2.05 -6.67
C TYR A 243 21.25 1.70 -8.10
N TYR A 244 22.10 0.97 -8.78
CA TYR A 244 21.96 0.68 -10.21
C TYR A 244 20.70 -0.11 -10.54
N ASN A 245 20.07 0.21 -11.66
CA ASN A 245 18.80 -0.36 -12.14
C ASN A 245 17.61 -0.09 -11.21
N SER A 246 17.60 1.04 -10.50
CA SER A 246 16.48 1.47 -9.67
C SER A 246 15.58 2.53 -10.34
N GLY A 247 15.91 2.93 -11.55
CA GLY A 247 15.14 3.90 -12.34
C GLY A 247 13.78 3.36 -12.77
N TYR A 248 12.85 4.27 -13.06
CA TYR A 248 11.49 3.94 -13.48
C TYR A 248 10.86 5.01 -14.37
N ASP A 249 9.78 4.60 -15.06
CA ASP A 249 8.89 5.45 -15.86
C ASP A 249 7.44 4.99 -15.62
N GLU A 250 6.57 5.90 -15.15
CA GLU A 250 5.20 5.61 -14.76
C GLU A 250 4.24 6.56 -15.44
N ASP A 251 3.18 6.00 -16.01
CA ASP A 251 2.06 6.74 -16.62
C ASP A 251 0.77 6.37 -15.87
N ASN A 252 -0.04 7.36 -15.50
CA ASN A 252 -1.33 7.18 -14.85
C ASN A 252 -2.42 7.93 -15.59
N THR A 253 -3.61 7.36 -15.65
CA THR A 253 -4.84 8.00 -16.14
C THR A 253 -5.96 7.73 -15.15
N PHE A 254 -6.71 8.76 -14.82
CA PHE A 254 -7.88 8.71 -13.96
C PHE A 254 -9.07 9.35 -14.66
N LEU A 255 -10.23 8.71 -14.58
CA LEU A 255 -11.52 9.23 -15.04
C LEU A 255 -12.59 8.88 -14.02
N LYS A 256 -13.35 9.88 -13.58
CA LYS A 256 -14.58 9.71 -12.79
C LYS A 256 -15.66 10.59 -13.38
N LEU A 257 -16.84 10.01 -13.55
CA LEU A 257 -18.05 10.67 -14.04
C LEU A 257 -19.19 10.34 -13.10
N ASP A 258 -19.91 11.36 -12.63
CA ASP A 258 -21.09 11.20 -11.81
C ASP A 258 -22.25 11.90 -12.51
N TYR A 259 -23.35 11.17 -12.76
CA TYR A 259 -24.55 11.71 -13.40
C TYR A 259 -25.75 11.58 -12.46
N ASP A 260 -26.31 12.72 -12.05
CA ASP A 260 -27.50 12.81 -11.22
C ASP A 260 -28.76 12.75 -12.09
N PHE A 261 -29.52 11.67 -12.00
CA PHE A 261 -30.84 11.57 -12.65
C PHE A 261 -31.84 12.51 -11.97
N ASP A 262 -31.85 12.47 -10.65
CA ASP A 262 -32.64 13.31 -9.74
C ASP A 262 -31.95 13.38 -8.36
N GLU A 263 -32.61 13.95 -7.35
CA GLU A 263 -32.06 14.11 -5.99
C GLU A 263 -31.78 12.77 -5.26
N ASN A 264 -32.37 11.67 -5.72
CA ASN A 264 -32.29 10.36 -5.09
C ASN A 264 -31.52 9.32 -5.90
N GLN A 265 -31.24 9.60 -7.16
CA GLN A 265 -30.64 8.62 -8.06
C GLN A 265 -29.45 9.19 -8.83
N SER A 266 -28.36 8.47 -8.80
CA SER A 266 -27.17 8.83 -9.57
C SER A 266 -26.43 7.59 -10.12
N LEU A 267 -25.60 7.82 -11.12
CA LEU A 267 -24.72 6.83 -11.72
C LEU A 267 -23.28 7.34 -11.69
N GLU A 268 -22.43 6.62 -10.96
CA GLU A 268 -21.00 6.89 -10.91
C GLU A 268 -20.24 5.90 -11.80
N LEU A 269 -19.34 6.40 -12.63
CA LEU A 269 -18.44 5.63 -13.46
C LEU A 269 -17.00 6.01 -13.11
N MET A 270 -16.14 5.04 -12.81
CA MET A 270 -14.73 5.28 -12.55
C MET A 270 -13.85 4.34 -13.37
N HIS A 271 -12.79 4.89 -13.93
CA HIS A 271 -11.72 4.13 -14.56
C HIS A 271 -10.37 4.66 -14.14
N THR A 272 -9.50 3.76 -13.68
CA THR A 272 -8.10 4.07 -13.40
C THR A 272 -7.19 3.16 -14.22
N TYR A 273 -6.14 3.73 -14.76
CA TYR A 273 -5.12 2.98 -15.48
C TYR A 273 -3.73 3.46 -15.05
N LYS A 274 -2.91 2.52 -14.59
CA LYS A 274 -1.52 2.77 -14.22
C LYS A 274 -0.60 1.82 -15.01
N ASN A 275 0.47 2.35 -15.58
CA ASN A 275 1.48 1.57 -16.27
C ASN A 275 2.85 1.98 -15.78
N THR A 276 3.52 1.08 -15.07
CA THR A 276 4.86 1.29 -14.52
C THR A 276 5.87 0.44 -15.27
N PHE A 277 6.93 1.05 -15.72
CA PHE A 277 8.15 0.40 -16.17
C PHE A 277 9.24 0.69 -15.16
N GLY A 278 9.85 -0.36 -14.58
CA GLY A 278 10.97 -0.23 -13.65
C GLY A 278 12.13 -1.12 -14.08
N TYR A 279 13.35 -0.62 -14.01
CA TYR A 279 14.51 -1.48 -14.13
C TYR A 279 14.57 -2.42 -12.94
N TYR A 280 15.13 -3.61 -13.13
CA TYR A 280 15.21 -4.63 -12.10
C TYR A 280 16.52 -4.50 -11.31
N PRO A 281 16.48 -3.92 -10.11
CA PRO A 281 17.66 -3.68 -9.31
C PRO A 281 18.12 -4.96 -8.62
N ILE A 282 19.20 -4.83 -7.90
CA ILE A 282 19.83 -5.90 -7.18
C ILE A 282 19.41 -5.87 -5.72
N MET A 283 19.31 -7.06 -5.13
CA MET A 283 18.69 -7.26 -3.85
C MET A 283 19.56 -6.99 -2.62
N ALA A 284 20.80 -6.57 -2.77
CA ALA A 284 21.66 -6.33 -1.62
C ALA A 284 22.67 -5.22 -1.94
N PRO A 285 22.34 -3.97 -1.58
CA PRO A 285 23.14 -2.80 -1.95
C PRO A 285 24.55 -2.80 -1.39
N ASP A 286 24.74 -3.37 -0.21
CA ASP A 286 26.08 -3.50 0.39
C ASP A 286 27.04 -4.31 -0.49
N TYR A 287 26.48 -5.18 -1.29
CA TYR A 287 27.22 -6.03 -2.22
C TYR A 287 27.06 -5.56 -3.66
N SER A 288 26.24 -4.57 -3.91
CA SER A 288 25.99 -3.99 -5.22
C SER A 288 26.77 -2.70 -5.44
N SER A 289 27.55 -2.24 -4.47
CA SER A 289 28.36 -1.04 -4.64
C SER A 289 29.52 -1.30 -5.59
N LYS A 290 29.75 -0.36 -6.50
CA LYS A 290 30.94 -0.42 -7.37
C LYS A 290 32.24 -0.56 -6.57
N LEU A 291 32.26 -0.02 -5.34
CA LEU A 291 33.41 -0.06 -4.46
C LEU A 291 33.76 -1.48 -4.03
N ALA A 292 32.78 -2.28 -3.61
CA ALA A 292 33.06 -3.67 -3.23
C ALA A 292 33.59 -4.49 -4.41
N LEU A 293 33.10 -4.22 -5.64
CA LEU A 293 33.67 -4.83 -6.85
C LEU A 293 35.11 -4.36 -7.11
N ASP A 294 35.34 -3.05 -7.07
CA ASP A 294 36.66 -2.48 -7.27
C ASP A 294 37.61 -2.98 -6.20
N GLU A 295 37.17 -3.14 -4.96
CA GLU A 295 37.95 -3.72 -3.86
C GLU A 295 38.22 -5.22 -4.08
N ALA A 296 37.20 -5.98 -4.51
CA ALA A 296 37.36 -7.39 -4.85
C ALA A 296 38.34 -7.61 -6.03
N ILE A 297 38.29 -6.72 -7.03
CA ILE A 297 39.25 -6.73 -8.16
C ILE A 297 40.64 -6.37 -7.67
N SER A 298 40.79 -5.28 -6.91
CA SER A 298 42.08 -4.79 -6.44
C SER A 298 42.79 -5.75 -5.46
N SER A 299 41.98 -6.44 -4.63
CA SER A 299 42.48 -7.47 -3.72
C SER A 299 42.78 -8.81 -4.40
N GLY A 300 42.47 -8.93 -5.70
CA GLY A 300 42.67 -10.17 -6.46
C GLY A 300 41.73 -11.31 -6.11
N ILE A 301 40.68 -11.01 -5.33
CA ILE A 301 39.63 -11.97 -4.97
C ILE A 301 38.71 -12.21 -6.18
N PHE A 302 38.51 -11.17 -6.98
CA PHE A 302 37.67 -11.21 -8.18
C PHE A 302 38.49 -10.77 -9.41
N ASN A 303 38.58 -11.61 -10.42
CA ASN A 303 39.23 -11.28 -11.68
C ASN A 303 38.20 -11.28 -12.82
N PRO A 304 37.83 -10.10 -13.36
CA PRO A 304 36.85 -10.01 -14.43
C PRO A 304 37.26 -10.70 -15.73
N ASN A 305 38.53 -11.00 -15.90
CA ASN A 305 39.09 -11.65 -17.09
C ASN A 305 39.29 -13.16 -16.94
N ASN A 306 39.09 -13.70 -15.75
CA ASN A 306 39.40 -15.09 -15.45
C ASN A 306 38.47 -15.65 -14.36
N ASN A 307 37.27 -16.08 -14.72
CA ASN A 307 36.29 -16.81 -13.91
C ASN A 307 35.93 -16.20 -12.53
N GLY A 308 36.31 -14.98 -12.25
CA GLY A 308 35.87 -14.16 -11.11
C GLY A 308 36.23 -14.70 -9.72
N TYR A 309 35.76 -15.86 -9.31
CA TYR A 309 35.77 -16.35 -7.92
C TYR A 309 36.73 -17.51 -7.66
N ASP A 310 37.70 -17.74 -8.51
CA ASP A 310 38.61 -18.91 -8.46
C ASP A 310 39.33 -19.14 -7.14
N LYS A 311 39.42 -18.14 -6.28
CA LYS A 311 40.20 -18.19 -5.05
C LYS A 311 39.38 -18.31 -3.76
N LEU A 312 38.08 -18.32 -3.85
CA LEU A 312 37.20 -18.39 -2.68
C LEU A 312 36.53 -19.76 -2.58
N SER A 313 36.57 -20.39 -1.42
CA SER A 313 35.71 -21.55 -1.14
C SER A 313 34.27 -21.13 -0.94
N GLN A 314 33.31 -22.02 -1.20
CA GLN A 314 31.88 -21.77 -0.98
C GLN A 314 31.55 -21.50 0.48
N ASP A 315 32.37 -21.96 1.40
CA ASP A 315 32.22 -21.75 2.85
C ASP A 315 32.79 -20.40 3.33
N ASP A 316 33.49 -19.67 2.44
CA ASP A 316 34.04 -18.37 2.79
C ASP A 316 32.96 -17.29 2.79
N PRO A 317 32.76 -16.55 3.91
CA PRO A 317 31.79 -15.43 3.95
C PRO A 317 32.00 -14.41 2.83
N ALA A 318 33.26 -14.18 2.41
CA ALA A 318 33.61 -13.32 1.29
C ALA A 318 33.10 -13.89 -0.04
N TRP A 319 33.08 -15.21 -0.24
CA TRP A 319 32.53 -15.82 -1.44
C TRP A 319 31.03 -15.49 -1.60
N ASN A 320 30.26 -15.66 -0.54
CA ASN A 320 28.85 -15.29 -0.53
C ASN A 320 28.63 -13.80 -0.79
N ARG A 321 29.50 -12.96 -0.26
CA ARG A 321 29.51 -11.52 -0.47
C ARG A 321 29.73 -11.17 -1.93
N TYR A 322 30.75 -11.70 -2.56
CA TYR A 322 31.15 -11.40 -3.95
C TYR A 322 30.36 -12.19 -4.99
N HIS A 323 29.88 -13.39 -4.67
CA HIS A 323 29.00 -14.18 -5.54
C HIS A 323 27.73 -13.44 -5.94
N ARG A 324 27.21 -12.56 -5.10
CA ARG A 324 26.01 -11.76 -5.38
C ARG A 324 26.27 -10.63 -6.36
N TRP A 325 27.50 -10.31 -6.62
CA TRP A 325 27.93 -9.26 -7.54
C TRP A 325 27.46 -9.46 -8.96
N TRP A 326 27.44 -10.67 -9.45
CA TRP A 326 26.97 -10.95 -10.79
C TRP A 326 25.50 -10.57 -11.03
N TYR A 327 24.72 -10.44 -9.97
CA TYR A 327 23.37 -9.87 -10.06
C TYR A 327 23.40 -8.37 -10.41
N VAL A 328 24.46 -7.66 -10.08
CA VAL A 328 24.64 -6.23 -10.39
C VAL A 328 24.68 -5.99 -11.88
N PHE A 329 25.21 -6.92 -12.63
CA PHE A 329 25.37 -6.79 -14.08
C PHE A 329 24.14 -7.22 -14.89
N ASN A 330 23.00 -7.30 -14.26
CA ASN A 330 21.72 -7.52 -14.92
C ASN A 330 21.26 -6.30 -15.76
N LYS A 331 22.19 -5.66 -16.48
CA LYS A 331 21.86 -4.53 -17.35
C LYS A 331 20.73 -4.91 -18.31
N GLY A 332 19.72 -4.04 -18.41
CA GLY A 332 18.57 -4.25 -19.28
C GLY A 332 17.50 -5.18 -18.74
N SER A 333 17.64 -5.70 -17.51
CA SER A 333 16.54 -6.36 -16.81
C SER A 333 15.51 -5.33 -16.37
N PHE A 334 14.24 -5.66 -16.52
CA PHE A 334 13.15 -4.73 -16.19
C PHE A 334 11.87 -5.45 -15.79
N THR A 335 11.00 -4.71 -15.16
CA THR A 335 9.63 -5.09 -14.87
C THR A 335 8.65 -4.15 -15.56
N LYS A 336 7.46 -4.64 -15.85
CA LYS A 336 6.31 -3.85 -16.28
C LYS A 336 5.12 -4.23 -15.43
N ASN A 337 4.45 -3.25 -14.89
CA ASN A 337 3.20 -3.47 -14.19
C ASN A 337 2.10 -2.62 -14.82
N ARG A 338 0.91 -3.20 -14.99
CA ARG A 338 -0.26 -2.52 -15.51
C ARG A 338 -1.44 -2.83 -14.62
N THR A 339 -1.98 -1.81 -14.01
CA THR A 339 -3.19 -1.90 -13.21
C THR A 339 -4.32 -1.18 -13.92
N SER A 340 -5.50 -1.78 -13.96
CA SER A 340 -6.68 -1.20 -14.58
C SER A 340 -7.90 -1.54 -13.71
N ASN A 341 -8.62 -0.52 -13.25
CA ASN A 341 -9.82 -0.69 -12.45
C ASN A 341 -11.00 -0.03 -13.19
N TYR A 342 -12.11 -0.74 -13.23
CA TYR A 342 -13.39 -0.27 -13.75
C TYR A 342 -14.42 -0.39 -12.63
N ASP A 343 -15.24 0.63 -12.48
CA ASP A 343 -16.26 0.71 -11.47
C ASP A 343 -17.50 1.38 -12.02
N VAL A 344 -18.64 0.78 -11.77
CA VAL A 344 -19.98 1.32 -12.10
C VAL A 344 -20.83 1.19 -10.86
N LYS A 345 -21.23 2.31 -10.26
CA LYS A 345 -22.04 2.37 -9.06
C LYS A 345 -23.34 3.11 -9.38
N TYR A 346 -24.47 2.44 -9.21
CA TYR A 346 -25.80 3.05 -9.31
C TYR A 346 -26.40 3.23 -7.92
N ILE A 347 -26.57 4.47 -7.53
CA ILE A 347 -27.28 4.88 -6.31
C ILE A 347 -28.76 4.99 -6.67
N PHE A 348 -29.59 4.19 -6.01
CA PHE A 348 -31.02 4.11 -6.31
C PHE A 348 -31.92 4.76 -5.26
N ASN A 349 -31.36 5.14 -4.12
CA ASN A 349 -32.05 5.90 -3.08
C ASN A 349 -31.04 6.63 -2.19
N HIS A 350 -31.38 7.84 -1.81
CA HIS A 350 -30.62 8.73 -0.96
C HIS A 350 -31.49 9.07 0.26
N ASP A 351 -31.76 8.09 1.11
CA ASP A 351 -32.72 8.23 2.23
C ASP A 351 -32.00 8.71 3.49
N ASP A 352 -32.37 9.87 4.02
CA ASP A 352 -31.75 10.51 5.21
C ASP A 352 -30.23 10.67 5.10
N GLY A 353 -29.74 10.97 3.90
CA GLY A 353 -28.35 11.04 3.62
C GLY A 353 -27.70 9.61 3.52
N ILE A 354 -28.34 8.41 3.36
CA ILE A 354 -27.80 7.04 3.17
C ILE A 354 -27.81 6.63 1.70
N ASP A 355 -26.62 6.44 1.11
CA ASP A 355 -26.49 5.91 -0.24
C ASP A 355 -26.86 4.42 -0.28
N ASN A 356 -27.97 4.14 -0.91
CA ASN A 356 -28.36 2.78 -1.21
C ASN A 356 -27.97 2.46 -2.66
N TYR A 357 -27.08 1.49 -2.85
CA TYR A 357 -26.50 1.30 -4.17
C TYR A 357 -26.23 -0.16 -4.57
N ILE A 358 -26.09 -0.33 -5.87
CA ILE A 358 -25.49 -1.51 -6.49
C ILE A 358 -24.24 -1.06 -7.24
N ARG A 359 -23.13 -1.77 -7.04
CA ARG A 359 -21.84 -1.54 -7.71
C ARG A 359 -21.42 -2.80 -8.45
N ILE A 360 -20.88 -2.64 -9.64
CA ILE A 360 -20.23 -3.69 -10.43
C ILE A 360 -18.80 -3.22 -10.71
N PHE A 361 -17.82 -4.09 -10.51
CA PHE A 361 -16.42 -3.72 -10.68
C PHE A 361 -15.59 -4.81 -11.34
N ASN A 362 -14.46 -4.40 -11.91
CA ASN A 362 -13.38 -5.26 -12.38
C ASN A 362 -12.03 -4.60 -12.10
N ASN A 363 -11.23 -5.23 -11.26
CA ASN A 363 -9.84 -4.84 -10.97
C ASN A 363 -8.92 -5.84 -11.65
N GLU A 364 -7.95 -5.37 -12.42
CA GLU A 364 -6.98 -6.22 -13.10
C GLU A 364 -5.58 -5.66 -12.90
N ASN A 365 -4.65 -6.52 -12.50
CA ASN A 365 -3.23 -6.24 -12.46
C ASN A 365 -2.47 -7.24 -13.33
N ARG A 366 -1.54 -6.76 -14.14
CA ARG A 366 -0.64 -7.57 -14.97
C ARG A 366 0.80 -7.16 -14.70
N TYR A 367 1.57 -8.13 -14.26
CA TYR A 367 3.00 -7.98 -14.03
C TYR A 367 3.79 -8.78 -15.06
N TYR A 368 4.88 -8.21 -15.52
CA TYR A 368 5.85 -8.86 -16.42
C TYR A 368 7.26 -8.51 -15.97
N MET A 369 8.12 -9.52 -15.93
CA MET A 369 9.56 -9.40 -15.66
C MET A 369 10.36 -9.98 -16.82
N ASP A 370 11.36 -9.25 -17.29
CA ASP A 370 12.42 -9.73 -18.20
C ASP A 370 13.76 -9.51 -17.49
N ARG A 371 14.43 -10.59 -17.15
CA ARG A 371 15.64 -10.58 -16.37
C ARG A 371 16.78 -11.24 -17.13
N ASN A 372 17.85 -10.50 -17.38
CA ASN A 372 19.08 -11.03 -17.91
C ASN A 372 19.86 -11.76 -16.81
N ARG A 373 20.38 -12.94 -17.12
CA ARG A 373 21.23 -13.73 -16.27
C ARG A 373 22.58 -13.90 -16.95
N PRO A 374 23.61 -13.14 -16.54
CA PRO A 374 24.94 -13.28 -17.12
C PRO A 374 25.56 -14.62 -16.71
N LYS A 375 26.51 -15.08 -17.49
CA LYS A 375 27.32 -16.26 -17.12
C LYS A 375 28.12 -15.96 -15.87
N PHE A 376 28.12 -16.93 -14.94
CA PHE A 376 28.90 -16.82 -13.72
C PHE A 376 30.44 -16.68 -13.98
N THR A 377 30.90 -17.32 -15.05
CA THR A 377 32.32 -17.30 -15.45
C THR A 377 32.72 -16.08 -16.27
N ASP A 378 31.76 -15.39 -16.87
CA ASP A 378 31.95 -14.20 -17.71
C ASP A 378 30.62 -13.41 -17.80
N TYR A 379 30.42 -12.44 -16.94
CA TYR A 379 29.23 -11.65 -16.89
C TYR A 379 29.10 -10.61 -18.00
N THR A 380 30.05 -10.53 -18.91
CA THR A 380 29.89 -9.81 -20.17
C THR A 380 29.05 -10.61 -21.16
N GLN A 381 28.89 -11.91 -20.92
CA GLN A 381 28.07 -12.83 -21.73
C GLN A 381 26.79 -13.21 -21.01
N LEU A 382 25.69 -13.23 -21.76
CA LEU A 382 24.40 -13.70 -21.30
C LEU A 382 24.40 -15.24 -21.21
N ASP A 383 24.08 -15.80 -20.03
CA ASP A 383 23.85 -17.23 -19.86
C ASP A 383 22.44 -17.59 -20.29
N TYR A 384 21.44 -16.96 -19.68
CA TYR A 384 20.04 -17.11 -20.06
C TYR A 384 19.23 -15.85 -19.75
N LYS A 385 18.06 -15.75 -20.35
CA LYS A 385 17.01 -14.80 -19.98
C LYS A 385 15.97 -15.49 -19.14
N GLN A 386 15.51 -14.83 -18.11
CA GLN A 386 14.45 -15.32 -17.24
C GLN A 386 13.22 -14.42 -17.34
N TYR A 387 12.07 -15.02 -17.53
CA TYR A 387 10.80 -14.33 -17.71
C TYR A 387 9.81 -14.73 -16.63
N SER A 388 9.04 -13.78 -16.15
CA SER A 388 7.86 -14.06 -15.35
C SER A 388 6.74 -13.14 -15.78
N TRP A 389 5.52 -13.65 -15.81
CA TRP A 389 4.34 -12.83 -15.98
C TRP A 389 3.22 -13.36 -15.08
N THR A 390 2.42 -12.43 -14.57
CA THR A 390 1.23 -12.76 -13.79
C THR A 390 0.06 -11.93 -14.27
N LYS A 391 -1.12 -12.47 -14.10
CA LYS A 391 -2.39 -11.79 -14.23
C LYS A 391 -3.21 -12.05 -12.99
N ASP A 392 -3.60 -10.98 -12.32
CA ASP A 392 -4.39 -10.95 -11.12
C ASP A 392 -5.69 -10.19 -11.43
N GLN A 393 -6.85 -10.78 -11.20
CA GLN A 393 -8.12 -10.16 -11.53
C GLN A 393 -9.17 -10.46 -10.45
N ALA A 394 -9.88 -9.43 -10.02
CA ALA A 394 -11.06 -9.53 -9.16
C ALA A 394 -12.26 -8.81 -9.81
N LYS A 395 -13.35 -9.54 -10.00
CA LYS A 395 -14.62 -9.02 -10.51
C LYS A 395 -15.68 -9.20 -9.44
N GLY A 396 -16.56 -8.23 -9.30
CA GLY A 396 -17.57 -8.40 -8.26
C GLY A 396 -18.77 -7.48 -8.38
N ILE A 397 -19.68 -7.74 -7.46
CA ILE A 397 -20.89 -6.96 -7.26
C ILE A 397 -20.99 -6.66 -5.78
N ASN A 398 -21.23 -5.41 -5.43
CA ASN A 398 -21.57 -4.99 -4.08
C ASN A 398 -23.00 -4.43 -4.08
N PHE A 399 -23.77 -4.78 -3.06
CA PHE A 399 -25.05 -4.18 -2.74
C PHE A 399 -24.99 -3.59 -1.34
N ARG A 400 -25.47 -2.37 -1.16
CA ARG A 400 -25.57 -1.69 0.13
C ARG A 400 -26.96 -1.12 0.28
N TRP A 401 -27.50 -1.31 1.47
CA TRP A 401 -28.76 -0.74 1.86
C TRP A 401 -28.71 -0.32 3.33
N GLY A 402 -29.11 0.90 3.59
CA GLY A 402 -29.22 1.45 4.92
C GLY A 402 -30.49 2.24 5.08
N LYS A 403 -30.98 2.33 6.30
CA LYS A 403 -32.18 3.08 6.65
C LYS A 403 -32.14 3.55 8.09
N LYS A 404 -32.47 4.81 8.30
CA LYS A 404 -32.80 5.33 9.62
C LYS A 404 -34.17 4.79 10.02
N LEU A 405 -34.20 3.90 11.03
CA LEU A 405 -35.44 3.29 11.50
C LEU A 405 -36.21 4.25 12.42
N ASP A 406 -35.47 4.98 13.25
CA ASP A 406 -35.98 6.03 14.14
C ASP A 406 -34.81 6.98 14.52
N ASP A 407 -35.01 7.88 15.46
CA ASP A 407 -33.97 8.85 15.88
C ASP A 407 -32.81 8.21 16.61
N THR A 408 -32.91 6.94 17.00
CA THR A 408 -31.89 6.21 17.75
C THR A 408 -31.25 5.07 16.97
N ASN A 409 -31.88 4.59 15.89
CA ASN A 409 -31.45 3.37 15.20
C ASN A 409 -31.23 3.61 13.70
N ILE A 410 -30.05 3.21 13.23
CA ILE A 410 -29.71 3.18 11.80
C ILE A 410 -29.29 1.77 11.45
N LEU A 411 -30.13 1.08 10.68
CA LEU A 411 -29.86 -0.26 10.19
C LEU A 411 -29.07 -0.18 8.89
N TYR A 412 -27.98 -0.94 8.80
CA TYR A 412 -27.15 -1.02 7.61
C TYR A 412 -26.82 -2.49 7.25
N THR A 413 -26.95 -2.84 5.98
CA THR A 413 -26.70 -4.20 5.47
C THR A 413 -26.00 -4.18 4.12
N GLY A 414 -25.26 -5.21 3.83
CA GLY A 414 -24.56 -5.36 2.56
C GLY A 414 -24.39 -6.81 2.11
N LEU A 415 -24.28 -6.96 0.81
CA LEU A 415 -23.96 -8.22 0.13
C LEU A 415 -22.81 -7.97 -0.81
N ASP A 416 -21.80 -8.84 -0.76
CA ASP A 416 -20.63 -8.81 -1.62
C ASP A 416 -20.46 -10.15 -2.33
N PHE A 417 -20.28 -10.11 -3.64
CA PHE A 417 -19.80 -11.24 -4.43
C PHE A 417 -18.52 -10.84 -5.13
N THR A 418 -17.50 -11.70 -5.06
CA THR A 418 -16.25 -11.51 -5.80
C THR A 418 -15.78 -12.83 -6.38
N ASN A 419 -15.50 -12.82 -7.68
CA ASN A 419 -14.75 -13.85 -8.37
C ASN A 419 -13.31 -13.38 -8.53
N SER A 420 -12.38 -14.08 -7.93
CA SER A 420 -10.94 -13.78 -7.95
C SER A 420 -10.21 -14.83 -8.78
N THR A 421 -9.39 -14.38 -9.72
CA THR A 421 -8.55 -15.26 -10.55
C THR A 421 -7.10 -14.80 -10.50
N PHE A 422 -6.19 -15.76 -10.42
CA PHE A 422 -4.75 -15.53 -10.50
C PHE A 422 -4.13 -16.52 -11.47
N SER A 423 -3.28 -16.02 -12.37
CA SER A 423 -2.53 -16.86 -13.30
C SER A 423 -1.08 -16.39 -13.33
N GLU A 424 -0.16 -17.32 -13.30
CA GLU A 424 1.27 -17.02 -13.38
C GLU A 424 2.02 -17.98 -14.31
N HIS A 425 3.08 -17.48 -14.89
CA HIS A 425 4.15 -18.23 -15.50
C HIS A 425 5.46 -17.63 -15.00
N SER A 426 6.02 -18.20 -13.95
CA SER A 426 7.17 -17.63 -13.25
C SER A 426 8.46 -18.37 -13.57
N TYR A 427 9.54 -17.60 -13.69
CA TYR A 427 10.90 -18.08 -13.89
C TYR A 427 11.12 -18.95 -15.14
N ALA A 428 10.34 -18.78 -16.21
CA ALA A 428 10.65 -19.37 -17.50
C ALA A 428 12.04 -18.90 -17.98
N SER A 429 12.84 -19.79 -18.55
CA SER A 429 14.22 -19.48 -18.91
C SER A 429 14.51 -19.79 -20.38
N TYR A 430 15.15 -18.85 -21.08
CA TYR A 430 15.61 -19.02 -22.44
C TYR A 430 17.14 -18.97 -22.51
N TYR A 431 17.76 -20.01 -23.02
CA TYR A 431 19.20 -20.16 -23.16
C TYR A 431 19.61 -19.85 -24.62
N PRO A 432 20.05 -18.61 -24.93
CA PRO A 432 20.28 -18.20 -26.31
C PRO A 432 21.42 -18.95 -26.99
N ASN A 433 22.41 -19.41 -26.22
CA ASN A 433 23.57 -20.12 -26.74
C ASN A 433 23.25 -21.51 -27.31
N ILE A 434 22.14 -22.11 -26.90
CA ILE A 434 21.71 -23.46 -27.31
C ILE A 434 20.28 -23.46 -27.88
N GLY A 435 19.63 -22.30 -27.90
CA GLY A 435 18.27 -22.17 -28.46
C GLY A 435 17.20 -22.91 -27.64
N VAL A 436 17.45 -23.22 -26.36
CA VAL A 436 16.55 -23.99 -25.51
C VAL A 436 15.70 -23.07 -24.65
N PHE A 437 14.39 -23.33 -24.62
CA PHE A 437 13.45 -22.71 -23.69
C PHE A 437 13.04 -23.75 -22.63
N LYS A 438 13.10 -23.37 -21.36
CA LYS A 438 12.56 -24.13 -20.22
C LYS A 438 11.43 -23.32 -19.60
N HIS A 439 10.26 -23.94 -19.45
CA HIS A 439 9.20 -23.29 -18.68
C HIS A 439 9.58 -23.24 -17.20
N GLY A 440 9.10 -22.24 -16.52
CA GLY A 440 9.19 -22.15 -15.05
C GLY A 440 7.95 -22.80 -14.40
N THR A 441 7.45 -22.19 -13.35
CA THR A 441 6.18 -22.60 -12.74
C THR A 441 5.02 -21.97 -13.52
N ILE A 442 4.03 -22.78 -13.88
CA ILE A 442 2.77 -22.33 -14.47
C ILE A 442 1.68 -22.63 -13.46
N SER A 443 0.87 -21.63 -13.09
CA SER A 443 -0.28 -21.84 -12.22
C SER A 443 -1.49 -21.00 -12.62
N SER A 444 -2.66 -21.51 -12.29
CA SER A 444 -3.92 -20.82 -12.42
C SER A 444 -4.82 -21.20 -11.27
N ILE A 445 -5.37 -20.20 -10.58
CA ILE A 445 -6.23 -20.37 -9.40
C ILE A 445 -7.44 -19.46 -9.56
N GLU A 446 -8.61 -19.96 -9.20
CA GLU A 446 -9.87 -19.22 -9.18
C GLU A 446 -10.60 -19.50 -7.87
N ARG A 447 -11.24 -18.44 -7.30
CA ARG A 447 -12.06 -18.55 -6.10
C ARG A 447 -13.22 -17.57 -6.14
N ASP A 448 -14.42 -18.06 -5.77
CA ASP A 448 -15.58 -17.24 -5.52
C ASP A 448 -15.73 -16.96 -4.02
N THR A 449 -16.06 -15.73 -3.64
CA THR A 449 -16.37 -15.36 -2.25
C THR A 449 -17.73 -14.66 -2.18
N TRP A 450 -18.49 -14.95 -1.13
CA TRP A 450 -19.74 -14.30 -0.81
C TRP A 450 -19.72 -13.83 0.64
N ASN A 451 -20.12 -12.61 0.85
CA ASN A 451 -20.22 -12.04 2.18
C ASN A 451 -21.57 -11.33 2.32
N ALA A 452 -22.19 -11.50 3.48
CA ALA A 452 -23.39 -10.76 3.85
C ALA A 452 -23.19 -10.22 5.26
N PHE A 453 -23.55 -8.97 5.50
CA PHE A 453 -23.49 -8.40 6.84
C PHE A 453 -24.72 -7.56 7.16
N ILE A 454 -24.98 -7.42 8.43
CA ILE A 454 -26.00 -6.53 9.01
C ILE A 454 -25.47 -5.94 10.29
N GLN A 455 -25.67 -4.66 10.49
CA GLN A 455 -25.34 -3.94 11.72
C GLN A 455 -26.42 -2.90 12.02
N ASP A 456 -26.57 -2.56 13.30
CA ASP A 456 -27.48 -1.54 13.77
C ASP A 456 -26.72 -0.54 14.64
N LYS A 457 -26.61 0.71 14.17
CA LYS A 457 -26.01 1.80 14.96
C LYS A 457 -27.09 2.38 15.85
N MET A 458 -27.02 2.08 17.13
CA MET A 458 -27.95 2.54 18.16
C MET A 458 -27.35 3.70 18.96
N GLN A 459 -28.05 4.84 18.99
CA GLN A 459 -27.63 6.03 19.72
C GLN A 459 -28.49 6.23 20.96
N PHE A 460 -27.89 6.13 22.15
CA PHE A 460 -28.56 6.34 23.44
C PHE A 460 -27.92 7.54 24.17
N ASN A 461 -28.38 8.75 23.87
CA ASN A 461 -27.78 9.97 24.40
C ASN A 461 -26.28 10.05 24.06
N LYS A 462 -25.41 9.88 25.08
CA LYS A 462 -23.94 9.90 24.94
C LYS A 462 -23.32 8.56 24.54
N LEU A 463 -24.10 7.50 24.49
CA LEU A 463 -23.62 6.15 24.22
C LEU A 463 -24.08 5.68 22.83
N THR A 464 -23.13 5.34 21.97
CA THR A 464 -23.38 4.64 20.73
C THR A 464 -23.00 3.17 20.89
N ILE A 465 -23.86 2.26 20.45
CA ILE A 465 -23.61 0.81 20.41
C ILE A 465 -23.92 0.32 19.01
N THR A 466 -22.97 -0.39 18.40
CA THR A 466 -23.15 -0.94 17.05
C THR A 466 -22.82 -2.45 17.06
N PRO A 467 -23.80 -3.32 17.38
CA PRO A 467 -23.66 -4.75 17.15
C PRO A 467 -23.76 -5.06 15.66
N GLY A 468 -23.11 -6.13 15.24
CA GLY A 468 -23.16 -6.59 13.88
C GLY A 468 -22.92 -8.09 13.73
N LEU A 469 -23.45 -8.62 12.65
CA LEU A 469 -23.31 -9.99 12.20
C LEU A 469 -22.77 -10.02 10.77
N ARG A 470 -21.84 -10.95 10.50
CA ARG A 470 -21.31 -11.15 9.16
C ARG A 470 -21.23 -12.63 8.84
N TYR A 471 -21.82 -13.03 7.72
CA TYR A 471 -21.63 -14.34 7.15
C TYR A 471 -20.55 -14.29 6.07
N ASN A 472 -19.50 -15.08 6.24
CA ASN A 472 -18.41 -15.21 5.30
C ASN A 472 -18.50 -16.59 4.63
N TYR A 473 -18.47 -16.60 3.30
CA TYR A 473 -18.40 -17.83 2.52
C TYR A 473 -17.26 -17.73 1.51
N TYR A 474 -16.31 -18.61 1.63
CA TYR A 474 -15.20 -18.79 0.69
C TYR A 474 -15.48 -20.08 -0.10
N GLY A 475 -15.70 -19.92 -1.39
CA GLY A 475 -15.92 -21.06 -2.30
C GLY A 475 -14.67 -21.94 -2.42
N LYS A 476 -14.84 -23.06 -3.08
CA LYS A 476 -13.72 -23.93 -3.41
C LYS A 476 -12.70 -23.16 -4.26
N ASN A 477 -11.41 -23.30 -3.93
CA ASN A 477 -10.41 -22.96 -4.93
C ASN A 477 -10.49 -23.99 -6.05
N LYS A 478 -10.34 -23.53 -7.28
CA LYS A 478 -10.20 -24.36 -8.47
C LYS A 478 -8.90 -23.96 -9.14
N GLY A 479 -8.06 -24.93 -9.43
CA GLY A 479 -6.83 -24.57 -10.10
C GLY A 479 -5.73 -25.61 -10.02
N TYR A 480 -4.59 -25.24 -10.61
CA TYR A 480 -3.45 -26.13 -10.69
C TYR A 480 -2.13 -25.35 -10.70
N SER A 481 -1.05 -26.06 -10.42
CA SER A 481 0.32 -25.62 -10.70
C SER A 481 1.10 -26.74 -11.38
N ILE A 482 1.96 -26.34 -12.33
CA ILE A 482 2.95 -27.21 -12.97
C ILE A 482 4.32 -26.61 -12.64
N SER A 483 5.15 -27.36 -11.92
CA SER A 483 6.50 -26.90 -11.58
C SER A 483 7.44 -26.94 -12.78
N SER A 484 8.61 -26.33 -12.67
CA SER A 484 9.68 -26.37 -13.68
C SER A 484 10.21 -27.79 -13.98
N SER A 485 9.89 -28.78 -13.12
CA SER A 485 10.17 -30.21 -13.30
C SER A 485 8.95 -31.02 -13.76
N ASP A 486 7.97 -30.38 -14.36
CA ASP A 486 6.72 -30.98 -14.87
C ASP A 486 5.85 -31.66 -13.79
N LYS A 487 6.09 -31.37 -12.50
CA LYS A 487 5.24 -31.89 -11.42
C LYS A 487 3.92 -31.10 -11.39
N TYR A 488 2.82 -31.81 -11.62
CA TYR A 488 1.47 -31.28 -11.49
C TYR A 488 1.03 -31.28 -10.03
N THR A 489 0.42 -30.19 -9.59
CA THR A 489 -0.21 -30.05 -8.26
C THR A 489 -1.61 -29.51 -8.47
N ASP A 490 -2.61 -30.17 -7.91
CA ASP A 490 -3.98 -29.71 -7.88
C ASP A 490 -4.17 -28.76 -6.71
N TYR A 491 -4.83 -27.62 -6.96
CA TYR A 491 -5.17 -26.62 -5.96
C TYR A 491 -6.66 -26.66 -5.56
N ASP A 492 -7.40 -27.66 -6.02
CA ASP A 492 -8.79 -27.81 -5.62
C ASP A 492 -8.90 -28.02 -4.11
N THR A 493 -9.72 -27.20 -3.47
CA THR A 493 -9.90 -27.21 -2.02
C THR A 493 -11.37 -27.24 -1.67
N ASP A 494 -11.66 -27.47 -0.39
CA ASP A 494 -13.02 -27.35 0.11
C ASP A 494 -13.47 -25.89 0.24
N SER A 495 -14.77 -25.71 0.39
CA SER A 495 -15.37 -24.43 0.73
C SER A 495 -15.39 -24.23 2.26
N TYR A 496 -15.30 -23.00 2.68
CA TYR A 496 -15.27 -22.62 4.09
C TYR A 496 -16.36 -21.56 4.36
N SER A 497 -17.05 -21.65 5.49
CA SER A 497 -18.01 -20.63 5.86
C SER A 497 -18.16 -20.47 7.37
N ARG A 498 -18.49 -19.25 7.81
CA ARG A 498 -18.75 -18.95 9.21
C ARG A 498 -19.57 -17.66 9.37
N LEU A 499 -20.48 -17.70 10.33
CA LEU A 499 -21.09 -16.49 10.89
C LEU A 499 -20.15 -15.93 11.97
N THR A 500 -19.77 -14.67 11.84
CA THR A 500 -18.96 -13.92 12.81
C THR A 500 -19.75 -12.77 13.39
N MET A 501 -19.37 -12.34 14.59
CA MET A 501 -20.03 -11.27 15.32
C MET A 501 -19.01 -10.17 15.65
N GLY A 502 -19.52 -8.95 15.86
CA GLY A 502 -18.76 -7.84 16.38
C GLY A 502 -19.62 -6.87 17.14
N LEU A 503 -18.99 -6.10 17.99
CA LEU A 503 -19.59 -5.05 18.78
C LEU A 503 -18.67 -3.85 18.82
N PHE A 504 -19.17 -2.69 18.49
CA PHE A 504 -18.53 -1.42 18.74
C PHE A 504 -19.32 -0.60 19.74
N THR A 505 -18.63 0.11 20.61
CA THR A 505 -19.21 1.05 21.56
C THR A 505 -18.40 2.33 21.60
N ASN A 506 -19.10 3.46 21.62
CA ASN A 506 -18.50 4.79 21.81
C ASN A 506 -19.29 5.55 22.87
N TYR A 507 -18.58 6.13 23.83
CA TYR A 507 -19.18 6.97 24.86
C TYR A 507 -18.61 8.38 24.77
N ALA A 508 -19.43 9.35 24.37
CA ALA A 508 -19.10 10.76 24.38
C ALA A 508 -19.07 11.27 25.82
N ILE A 509 -17.88 11.60 26.35
CA ILE A 509 -17.71 12.23 27.66
C ILE A 509 -18.32 13.62 27.61
N ASP A 510 -17.97 14.37 26.57
CA ASP A 510 -18.51 15.65 26.18
C ASP A 510 -18.44 15.79 24.64
N ASP A 511 -18.67 16.98 24.09
CA ASP A 511 -18.68 17.23 22.65
C ASP A 511 -17.30 17.07 21.99
N ASN A 512 -16.22 17.10 22.79
CA ASN A 512 -14.84 17.07 22.32
C ASN A 512 -14.06 15.84 22.81
N GLN A 513 -14.67 14.95 23.57
CA GLN A 513 -13.95 13.81 24.17
C GLN A 513 -14.80 12.55 24.13
N ASN A 514 -14.19 11.43 23.76
CA ASN A 514 -14.85 10.13 23.74
C ASN A 514 -13.92 8.99 24.17
N ILE A 515 -14.53 7.93 24.67
CA ILE A 515 -13.91 6.62 24.89
C ILE A 515 -14.62 5.62 24.01
N TYR A 516 -13.86 4.80 23.31
CA TYR A 516 -14.42 3.75 22.47
C TYR A 516 -13.82 2.39 22.78
N ALA A 517 -14.60 1.35 22.54
CA ALA A 517 -14.16 -0.03 22.61
C ALA A 517 -14.77 -0.86 21.49
N SER A 518 -14.02 -1.80 20.95
CA SER A 518 -14.52 -2.74 19.96
C SER A 518 -14.05 -4.16 20.23
N TRP A 519 -14.88 -5.10 19.80
CA TRP A 519 -14.59 -6.52 19.72
C TRP A 519 -15.11 -7.08 18.40
N SER A 520 -14.34 -7.90 17.74
CA SER A 520 -14.81 -8.66 16.58
C SER A 520 -14.18 -10.05 16.51
N GLN A 521 -14.94 -11.01 16.03
CA GLN A 521 -14.44 -12.34 15.69
C GLN A 521 -13.71 -12.29 14.35
N VAL A 522 -12.60 -13.04 14.26
CA VAL A 522 -11.81 -13.23 13.06
C VAL A 522 -12.11 -14.60 12.46
N TYR A 523 -12.25 -14.65 11.14
CA TYR A 523 -12.39 -15.90 10.39
C TYR A 523 -11.90 -15.72 8.96
N ASN A 524 -10.89 -16.51 8.55
CA ASN A 524 -10.38 -16.47 7.19
C ASN A 524 -10.07 -17.89 6.70
N ALA A 525 -10.41 -18.19 5.46
CA ALA A 525 -10.14 -19.50 4.86
C ALA A 525 -8.66 -19.62 4.45
N PRO A 526 -8.08 -20.83 4.47
CA PRO A 526 -6.75 -21.04 3.93
C PRO A 526 -6.66 -20.66 2.45
N TYR A 527 -5.54 -20.10 2.06
CA TYR A 527 -5.25 -19.77 0.67
C TYR A 527 -4.73 -20.99 -0.08
N ALA A 528 -5.06 -21.11 -1.37
CA ALA A 528 -4.65 -22.26 -2.19
C ALA A 528 -3.12 -22.50 -2.20
N PRO A 529 -2.26 -21.48 -2.35
CA PRO A 529 -0.81 -21.65 -2.28
C PRO A 529 -0.31 -22.15 -0.92
N ASP A 530 -0.99 -21.82 0.17
CA ASP A 530 -0.63 -22.29 1.52
C ASP A 530 -1.04 -23.72 1.73
N ILE A 531 -2.22 -24.13 1.23
CA ILE A 531 -2.68 -25.53 1.26
C ILE A 531 -1.72 -26.43 0.47
N ALA A 532 -1.26 -25.98 -0.70
CA ALA A 532 -0.30 -26.71 -1.51
C ALA A 532 1.07 -26.93 -0.82
N LYS A 533 1.42 -26.04 0.12
CA LYS A 533 2.65 -26.11 0.93
C LYS A 533 2.40 -26.61 2.35
N ALA A 534 1.19 -27.04 2.67
CA ALA A 534 0.83 -27.41 4.02
C ALA A 534 1.62 -28.63 4.50
N ALA A 535 2.13 -28.56 5.72
CA ALA A 535 2.74 -29.70 6.42
C ALA A 535 1.69 -30.69 6.92
N ASN A 536 0.50 -30.17 7.24
CA ASN A 536 -0.68 -30.93 7.67
C ASN A 536 -1.92 -30.26 7.06
N GLU A 537 -3.10 -30.86 7.22
CA GLU A 537 -4.36 -30.23 6.84
C GLU A 537 -4.51 -28.87 7.54
N LEU A 538 -4.78 -27.82 6.75
CA LEU A 538 -4.95 -26.47 7.27
C LEU A 538 -6.40 -26.21 7.65
N GLU A 539 -6.61 -25.85 8.92
CA GLU A 539 -7.88 -25.30 9.38
C GLU A 539 -7.99 -23.81 9.05
N ALA A 540 -9.23 -23.32 8.94
CA ALA A 540 -9.50 -21.90 8.80
C ALA A 540 -8.97 -21.09 9.99
N GLU A 541 -8.46 -19.90 9.72
CA GLU A 541 -8.02 -18.96 10.74
C GLU A 541 -9.19 -18.51 11.62
N LYS A 542 -8.98 -18.46 12.92
CA LYS A 542 -9.97 -18.09 13.94
C LYS A 542 -9.32 -17.28 15.04
N GLY A 543 -10.04 -16.30 15.56
CA GLY A 543 -9.54 -15.48 16.65
C GLY A 543 -10.53 -14.41 17.07
N ASN A 544 -10.04 -13.50 17.93
CA ASN A 544 -10.76 -12.35 18.42
C ASN A 544 -9.86 -11.13 18.42
N ALA A 545 -10.37 -10.02 17.92
CA ALA A 545 -9.70 -8.73 17.94
C ALA A 545 -10.42 -7.77 18.87
N TYR A 546 -9.66 -7.02 19.67
CA TYR A 546 -10.12 -6.08 20.68
C TYR A 546 -9.42 -4.75 20.48
N THR A 547 -10.15 -3.66 20.67
CA THR A 547 -9.59 -2.31 20.70
C THR A 547 -10.20 -1.54 21.86
N LEU A 548 -9.40 -0.75 22.55
CA LEU A 548 -9.82 0.25 23.53
C LEU A 548 -9.09 1.55 23.20
N GLY A 549 -9.80 2.66 23.17
CA GLY A 549 -9.17 3.93 22.89
C GLY A 549 -9.90 5.12 23.50
N TYR A 550 -9.20 6.25 23.48
CA TYR A 550 -9.68 7.56 23.90
C TYR A 550 -9.22 8.60 22.89
N ASN A 551 -10.11 9.50 22.51
CA ASN A 551 -9.80 10.69 21.74
C ASN A 551 -10.33 11.93 22.48
N GLY A 552 -9.63 13.05 22.37
CA GLY A 552 -10.08 14.27 23.02
C GLY A 552 -9.38 15.52 22.50
N GLN A 553 -10.12 16.63 22.56
CA GLN A 553 -9.60 17.97 22.32
C GLN A 553 -9.89 18.83 23.55
N ILE A 554 -8.86 19.48 24.08
CA ILE A 554 -8.98 20.38 25.24
C ILE A 554 -8.21 21.67 24.91
N GLY A 555 -8.94 22.75 24.63
CA GLY A 555 -8.37 24.01 24.20
C GLY A 555 -7.55 23.87 22.91
N LYS A 556 -6.24 24.15 22.97
CA LYS A 556 -5.30 24.05 21.83
C LYS A 556 -4.66 22.67 21.69
N SER A 557 -5.01 21.70 22.53
CA SER A 557 -4.42 20.38 22.57
C SER A 557 -5.39 19.32 22.05
N SER A 558 -4.93 18.41 21.21
CA SER A 558 -5.61 17.18 20.83
C SER A 558 -4.86 15.96 21.33
N PHE A 559 -5.58 14.90 21.70
CA PHE A 559 -5.01 13.68 22.27
C PHE A 559 -5.70 12.47 21.65
N GLY A 560 -4.92 11.44 21.38
CA GLY A 560 -5.43 10.11 21.07
C GLY A 560 -4.57 9.06 21.75
N ALA A 561 -5.20 8.02 22.25
CA ALA A 561 -4.52 6.84 22.78
C ALA A 561 -5.32 5.59 22.45
N ASN A 562 -4.66 4.53 22.01
CA ASN A 562 -5.31 3.26 21.75
C ASN A 562 -4.45 2.07 22.19
N TYR A 563 -5.13 0.99 22.51
CA TYR A 563 -4.56 -0.32 22.73
C TYR A 563 -5.32 -1.33 21.88
N THR A 564 -4.61 -2.15 21.09
CA THR A 564 -5.19 -3.23 20.33
C THR A 564 -4.60 -4.57 20.71
N LEU A 565 -5.44 -5.61 20.69
CA LEU A 565 -5.05 -6.98 20.95
C LEU A 565 -5.81 -7.88 19.97
N THR A 566 -5.09 -8.57 19.09
CA THR A 566 -5.65 -9.61 18.26
C THR A 566 -5.11 -10.96 18.72
N LYS A 567 -6.00 -11.84 19.17
CA LYS A 567 -5.68 -13.21 19.59
C LYS A 567 -6.16 -14.17 18.52
N PHE A 568 -5.21 -14.87 17.91
CA PHE A 568 -5.50 -15.95 17.00
C PHE A 568 -5.39 -17.29 17.75
N ASP A 569 -6.51 -17.94 17.93
CA ASP A 569 -6.54 -19.33 18.42
C ASP A 569 -5.92 -20.26 17.38
N ASN A 570 -6.06 -19.87 16.10
CA ASN A 570 -5.59 -20.60 14.94
C ASN A 570 -5.33 -19.60 13.79
N THR A 571 -4.08 -19.46 13.36
CA THR A 571 -3.67 -18.69 12.21
C THR A 571 -2.64 -19.46 11.38
N PHE A 572 -2.15 -18.90 10.29
CA PHE A 572 -1.19 -19.56 9.41
C PHE A 572 0.22 -19.05 9.69
N GLY A 573 1.17 -20.00 9.79
CA GLY A 573 2.59 -19.72 9.88
C GLY A 573 3.38 -20.45 8.80
N ALA A 574 4.32 -19.77 8.16
CA ALA A 574 5.25 -20.37 7.21
C ALA A 574 6.61 -20.60 7.87
N PHE A 575 7.21 -21.76 7.64
CA PHE A 575 8.53 -22.12 8.15
C PHE A 575 9.33 -22.87 7.08
N SER A 576 10.65 -22.83 7.20
CA SER A 576 11.56 -23.49 6.26
C SER A 576 12.02 -24.82 6.82
N VAL A 577 11.92 -25.89 6.03
CA VAL A 577 12.44 -27.22 6.33
C VAL A 577 13.44 -27.64 5.24
N PRO A 578 14.44 -28.49 5.56
CA PRO A 578 15.26 -29.11 4.52
C PRO A 578 14.38 -29.85 3.51
N SER A 579 14.69 -29.72 2.22
CA SER A 579 13.98 -30.42 1.17
C SER A 579 14.17 -31.93 1.31
N GLU A 580 13.10 -32.70 1.08
CA GLU A 580 13.16 -34.17 1.10
C GLU A 580 14.04 -34.74 -0.04
N THR A 581 14.20 -33.98 -1.12
CA THR A 581 14.98 -34.37 -2.30
C THR A 581 16.41 -33.92 -2.27
N ASP A 582 16.70 -32.82 -1.55
CA ASP A 582 18.04 -32.27 -1.39
C ASP A 582 18.13 -31.55 -0.02
N PRO A 583 18.80 -32.15 0.97
CA PRO A 583 18.91 -31.58 2.32
C PRO A 583 19.63 -30.25 2.41
N GLU A 584 20.38 -29.82 1.37
CA GLU A 584 21.01 -28.50 1.28
C GLU A 584 20.02 -27.42 0.82
N LEU A 585 18.88 -27.80 0.27
CA LEU A 585 17.82 -26.89 -0.13
C LEU A 585 16.73 -26.85 0.95
N PHE A 586 16.15 -25.66 1.14
CA PHE A 586 15.04 -25.46 2.07
C PHE A 586 13.72 -25.24 1.31
N GLU A 587 12.69 -25.93 1.78
CA GLU A 587 11.32 -25.78 1.31
C GLU A 587 10.50 -25.01 2.36
N SER A 588 9.64 -24.10 1.89
CA SER A 588 8.68 -23.44 2.76
C SER A 588 7.46 -24.32 2.97
N LYS A 589 7.14 -24.62 4.23
CA LYS A 589 5.93 -25.32 4.64
C LYS A 589 5.02 -24.38 5.41
N THR A 590 3.71 -24.58 5.30
CA THR A 590 2.69 -23.81 6.03
C THR A 590 1.99 -24.71 7.04
N THR A 591 1.64 -24.17 8.19
CA THR A 591 0.92 -24.87 9.26
C THR A 591 0.07 -23.90 10.06
N ASN A 592 -0.87 -24.41 10.86
CA ASN A 592 -1.61 -23.61 11.82
C ASN A 592 -0.80 -23.35 13.08
N ILE A 593 -0.86 -22.11 13.58
CA ILE A 593 -0.20 -21.64 14.81
C ILE A 593 -1.15 -20.76 15.62
N ALA A 594 -0.93 -20.65 16.93
CA ALA A 594 -1.55 -19.61 17.75
C ALA A 594 -0.65 -18.38 17.81
N SER A 595 -1.23 -17.20 17.78
CA SER A 595 -0.49 -15.95 17.78
C SER A 595 -1.28 -14.83 18.44
N ASP A 596 -0.59 -14.00 19.22
CA ASP A 596 -1.12 -12.76 19.76
C ASP A 596 -0.37 -11.57 19.14
N ILE A 597 -1.12 -10.56 18.67
CA ILE A 597 -0.60 -9.29 18.21
C ILE A 597 -1.08 -8.19 19.15
N GLN A 598 -0.17 -7.43 19.72
CA GLN A 598 -0.46 -6.34 20.65
C GLN A 598 0.14 -5.04 20.14
N SER A 599 -0.60 -3.94 20.27
CA SER A 599 -0.10 -2.63 19.89
C SER A 599 -0.62 -1.55 20.83
N ILE A 600 0.19 -0.51 21.01
CA ILE A 600 -0.15 0.73 21.72
C ILE A 600 0.14 1.87 20.76
N GLY A 601 -0.82 2.78 20.61
CA GLY A 601 -0.68 4.05 19.89
C GLY A 601 -0.94 5.24 20.82
N PHE A 602 -0.25 6.33 20.57
CA PHE A 602 -0.47 7.61 21.23
C PHE A 602 -0.20 8.73 20.23
N ASN A 603 -1.05 9.76 20.24
CA ASN A 603 -0.85 10.99 19.47
C ASN A 603 -1.19 12.21 20.33
N TYR A 604 -0.47 13.30 20.09
CA TYR A 604 -0.66 14.59 20.72
C TYR A 604 -0.44 15.70 19.72
N GLY A 605 -1.43 16.55 19.52
CA GLY A 605 -1.35 17.75 18.70
C GLY A 605 -1.44 19.00 19.58
N TYR A 606 -0.73 20.07 19.20
CA TYR A 606 -0.79 21.35 19.86
C TYR A 606 -0.73 22.51 18.88
N LYS A 607 -1.68 23.44 18.95
CA LYS A 607 -1.69 24.71 18.26
C LYS A 607 -1.05 25.78 19.14
N PHE A 608 0.15 26.27 18.80
CA PHE A 608 0.80 27.34 19.52
C PHE A 608 0.04 28.68 19.33
N ASP A 609 -0.26 28.95 18.07
CA ASP A 609 -1.04 30.11 17.61
C ASP A 609 -1.73 29.76 16.28
N ASP A 610 -2.25 30.76 15.57
CA ASP A 610 -2.95 30.57 14.29
C ASP A 610 -2.03 30.13 13.15
N ASN A 611 -0.72 30.26 13.31
CA ASN A 611 0.26 29.93 12.27
C ASN A 611 1.08 28.68 12.60
N TRP A 612 1.30 28.35 13.85
CA TRP A 612 2.18 27.28 14.28
C TRP A 612 1.44 26.12 14.92
N SER A 613 1.73 24.91 14.45
CA SER A 613 1.25 23.67 15.07
C SER A 613 2.36 22.64 15.16
N ALA A 614 2.22 21.71 16.11
CA ALA A 614 3.08 20.54 16.22
C ALA A 614 2.26 19.30 16.57
N ASN A 615 2.64 18.17 15.98
CA ASN A 615 2.09 16.86 16.29
C ASN A 615 3.19 15.90 16.72
N LEU A 616 2.92 15.13 17.77
CA LEU A 616 3.77 14.05 18.24
C LEU A 616 2.96 12.76 18.19
N ALA A 617 3.53 11.70 17.61
CA ALA A 617 2.92 10.37 17.68
C ALA A 617 3.94 9.32 18.10
N TYR A 618 3.45 8.30 18.79
CA TYR A 618 4.21 7.13 19.20
C TYR A 618 3.41 5.87 18.91
N SER A 619 4.06 4.83 18.44
CA SER A 619 3.47 3.50 18.35
C SER A 619 4.49 2.41 18.70
N HIS A 620 3.98 1.35 19.31
CA HIS A 620 4.69 0.12 19.59
C HIS A 620 3.83 -1.07 19.23
N ALA A 621 4.41 -2.06 18.55
CA ALA A 621 3.74 -3.30 18.23
C ALA A 621 4.62 -4.51 18.57
N LYS A 622 3.99 -5.58 19.03
CA LYS A 622 4.64 -6.84 19.39
C LYS A 622 3.79 -8.02 18.94
N ILE A 623 4.47 -9.02 18.37
CA ILE A 623 3.86 -10.30 17.98
C ILE A 623 4.41 -11.39 18.89
N SER A 624 3.54 -12.22 19.45
CA SER A 624 3.88 -13.43 20.22
C SER A 624 3.28 -14.65 19.53
N ILE A 625 4.03 -15.73 19.47
CA ILE A 625 3.63 -16.99 18.83
C ILE A 625 3.79 -18.13 19.83
N ASP A 626 2.84 -19.06 19.86
CA ASP A 626 2.94 -20.24 20.74
C ASP A 626 4.15 -21.11 20.34
N LYS A 627 5.08 -21.30 21.28
CA LYS A 627 6.34 -22.02 21.09
C LYS A 627 6.20 -23.53 20.94
N LYS A 628 5.00 -24.08 21.03
CA LYS A 628 4.76 -25.54 20.93
C LYS A 628 5.08 -26.13 19.57
N MET A 629 5.37 -25.30 18.58
CA MET A 629 5.78 -25.78 17.27
C MET A 629 7.30 -25.82 17.16
N ASN A 630 7.85 -26.94 17.54
CA ASN A 630 9.25 -27.28 17.27
C ASN A 630 9.45 -27.40 15.75
N THR A 631 9.82 -26.30 15.12
CA THR A 631 10.42 -26.37 13.80
C THR A 631 11.86 -26.84 13.95
N SER A 632 12.29 -27.74 13.13
CA SER A 632 13.69 -28.23 13.11
C SER A 632 14.71 -27.17 12.64
N SER A 633 14.27 -25.95 12.37
CA SER A 633 15.14 -24.83 12.02
C SER A 633 15.58 -24.07 13.27
N SER A 634 16.82 -23.61 13.30
CA SER A 634 17.47 -22.93 14.42
C SER A 634 16.92 -21.52 14.72
N ALA A 635 15.99 -20.99 13.93
CA ALA A 635 15.32 -19.71 14.15
C ALA A 635 13.81 -19.96 14.34
N SER A 636 13.23 -19.47 15.43
CA SER A 636 11.77 -19.50 15.59
C SER A 636 11.13 -18.51 14.61
N TYR A 637 9.93 -18.84 14.14
CA TYR A 637 9.14 -17.92 13.30
C TYR A 637 8.88 -16.58 13.98
N GLU A 638 8.75 -16.56 15.31
CA GLU A 638 8.61 -15.35 16.14
C GLU A 638 9.84 -14.46 16.06
N ASP A 639 11.04 -15.03 16.15
CA ASP A 639 12.29 -14.28 16.04
C ASP A 639 12.42 -13.63 14.67
N LEU A 640 12.10 -14.34 13.61
CA LEU A 640 12.13 -13.81 12.25
C LEU A 640 11.16 -12.65 12.06
N ARG A 641 9.93 -12.76 12.59
CA ARG A 641 8.92 -11.73 12.37
C ARG A 641 9.16 -10.47 13.20
N ASN A 642 9.58 -10.61 14.47
CA ASN A 642 9.91 -9.47 15.33
C ASN A 642 11.22 -8.78 14.92
N ASN A 643 12.19 -9.53 14.38
CA ASN A 643 13.52 -8.99 14.06
C ASN A 643 13.59 -8.33 12.67
N LEU A 644 12.61 -8.57 11.79
CA LEU A 644 12.54 -7.95 10.47
C LEU A 644 11.79 -6.62 10.44
N HIS A 645 11.31 -6.17 11.60
CA HIS A 645 10.53 -4.95 11.79
C HIS A 645 11.16 -4.06 12.85
N TYR A 646 10.81 -2.78 12.84
CA TYR A 646 11.05 -1.92 13.99
C TYR A 646 9.96 -2.12 15.05
N ASN A 647 10.33 -2.02 16.33
CA ASN A 647 9.38 -2.21 17.42
C ASN A 647 8.68 -0.93 17.84
N ASN A 648 9.35 0.22 17.67
CA ASN A 648 8.80 1.50 18.03
C ASN A 648 8.98 2.51 16.90
N LYS A 649 7.98 3.36 16.73
CA LYS A 649 8.02 4.52 15.85
C LYS A 649 7.58 5.77 16.61
N TYR A 650 8.37 6.83 16.47
CA TYR A 650 8.04 8.17 16.95
C TYR A 650 7.98 9.09 15.74
N THR A 651 6.95 9.91 15.66
CA THR A 651 6.81 10.91 14.59
C THR A 651 6.60 12.27 15.26
N VAL A 652 7.33 13.27 14.79
CA VAL A 652 7.15 14.68 15.18
C VAL A 652 6.99 15.48 13.90
N SER A 653 5.90 16.22 13.79
CA SER A 653 5.65 17.15 12.71
C SER A 653 5.50 18.56 13.28
N ILE A 654 6.18 19.54 12.69
CA ILE A 654 6.07 20.96 13.03
C ILE A 654 5.68 21.69 11.76
N ASN A 655 4.55 22.39 11.79
CA ASN A 655 4.01 23.11 10.65
C ASN A 655 3.90 24.59 10.94
N TYR A 656 4.19 25.39 9.93
CA TYR A 656 3.96 26.83 9.89
C TYR A 656 3.15 27.19 8.65
N ASP A 657 2.04 27.85 8.85
CA ASP A 657 1.13 28.30 7.81
C ASP A 657 0.77 29.75 8.04
N LYS A 658 1.12 30.61 7.09
CA LYS A 658 0.77 32.05 7.16
C LYS A 658 0.66 32.65 5.78
N ASP A 659 -0.49 33.24 5.50
CA ASP A 659 -0.81 33.95 4.26
C ASP A 659 -0.49 33.06 3.04
N LYS A 660 0.51 33.45 2.25
CA LYS A 660 0.96 32.76 1.04
C LYS A 660 2.06 31.72 1.27
N PHE A 661 2.49 31.51 2.49
CA PHE A 661 3.63 30.65 2.79
C PHE A 661 3.27 29.56 3.78
N ASN A 662 3.50 28.32 3.35
CA ASN A 662 3.39 27.11 4.18
C ASN A 662 4.72 26.38 4.22
N THR A 663 5.11 25.85 5.37
CA THR A 663 6.28 24.97 5.50
C THR A 663 6.11 23.99 6.65
N GLY A 664 6.69 22.80 6.52
CA GLY A 664 6.68 21.79 7.57
C GLY A 664 7.95 20.97 7.62
N LEU A 665 8.26 20.49 8.81
CA LEU A 665 9.35 19.56 9.09
C LEU A 665 8.79 18.32 9.78
N ASP A 666 8.99 17.15 9.16
CA ASP A 666 8.63 15.85 9.70
C ASP A 666 9.88 15.11 10.16
N ALA A 667 9.85 14.58 11.37
CA ALA A 667 10.89 13.72 11.91
C ALA A 667 10.29 12.36 12.25
N ILE A 668 10.86 11.28 11.69
CA ILE A 668 10.47 9.91 11.99
C ILE A 668 11.66 9.18 12.61
N LEU A 669 11.51 8.73 13.85
CA LEU A 669 12.49 7.90 14.54
C LEU A 669 11.97 6.47 14.64
N TYR A 670 12.67 5.55 14.01
CA TYR A 670 12.45 4.10 14.11
C TYR A 670 13.44 3.53 15.11
N THR A 671 12.99 2.64 16.02
CA THR A 671 13.86 1.99 16.99
C THR A 671 13.47 0.53 17.27
N GLY A 672 14.40 -0.23 17.85
CA GLY A 672 14.19 -1.64 18.18
C GLY A 672 14.37 -2.58 16.98
N MET A 673 15.16 -2.18 16.02
CA MET A 673 15.57 -3.00 14.90
C MET A 673 16.70 -3.95 15.32
N ASP A 674 16.72 -5.14 14.74
CA ASP A 674 17.80 -6.11 14.94
C ASP A 674 18.97 -5.78 14.02
N ASP A 675 20.13 -5.44 14.61
CA ASP A 675 21.37 -5.10 13.89
C ASP A 675 21.98 -6.29 13.12
N LYS A 676 21.50 -7.49 13.36
CA LYS A 676 21.82 -8.66 12.52
C LYS A 676 21.29 -8.51 11.09
N TYR A 677 20.18 -7.83 10.90
CA TYR A 677 19.49 -7.68 9.61
C TYR A 677 19.53 -6.23 9.09
N PHE A 678 19.49 -5.25 9.95
CA PHE A 678 19.54 -3.82 9.61
C PHE A 678 20.93 -3.23 9.77
N SER A 679 21.21 -2.12 9.14
CA SER A 679 22.48 -1.41 9.25
C SER A 679 22.67 -0.74 10.61
N ASN A 680 21.57 -0.47 11.34
CA ASN A 680 21.54 0.10 12.68
C ASN A 680 20.26 -0.34 13.41
N ASN A 681 20.27 -0.25 14.73
CA ASN A 681 19.09 -0.53 15.57
C ASN A 681 18.11 0.65 15.66
N SER A 682 18.45 1.80 15.11
CA SER A 682 17.59 3.00 15.07
C SER A 682 17.97 3.92 13.92
N PHE A 683 16.96 4.61 13.36
CA PHE A 683 17.13 5.59 12.28
C PHE A 683 16.27 6.81 12.54
N LEU A 684 16.85 8.01 12.39
CA LEU A 684 16.11 9.27 12.41
C LEU A 684 16.10 9.89 11.02
N VAL A 685 14.93 9.92 10.41
CA VAL A 685 14.71 10.50 9.09
C VAL A 685 13.99 11.83 9.22
N LEU A 686 14.52 12.87 8.57
CA LEU A 686 13.91 14.20 8.53
C LEU A 686 13.50 14.53 7.10
N ASP A 687 12.23 14.91 6.91
CA ASP A 687 11.68 15.39 5.65
C ASP A 687 11.20 16.84 5.83
N TRP A 688 11.47 17.71 4.85
CA TRP A 688 11.08 19.10 4.86
C TRP A 688 10.38 19.50 3.57
N HIS A 689 9.34 20.33 3.72
CA HIS A 689 8.65 20.91 2.57
C HIS A 689 8.38 22.41 2.78
N ALA A 690 8.22 23.14 1.68
CA ALA A 690 7.72 24.51 1.69
C ALA A 690 6.97 24.82 0.41
N ASN A 691 5.90 25.61 0.54
CA ASN A 691 5.05 26.10 -0.53
C ASN A 691 4.96 27.62 -0.46
N TYR A 692 4.90 28.26 -1.62
CA TYR A 692 4.69 29.70 -1.75
C TYR A 692 3.70 30.01 -2.87
N GLU A 693 2.56 30.58 -2.52
CA GLU A 693 1.56 31.06 -3.46
C GLU A 693 2.04 32.36 -4.10
N ILE A 694 2.53 32.30 -5.34
CA ILE A 694 2.98 33.44 -6.11
C ILE A 694 1.80 34.36 -6.38
N ASP A 695 0.70 33.78 -6.85
CA ASP A 695 -0.61 34.39 -7.01
C ASP A 695 -1.74 33.36 -6.77
N GLU A 696 -2.99 33.76 -6.98
CA GLU A 696 -4.17 32.94 -6.73
C GLU A 696 -4.20 31.62 -7.53
N ASN A 697 -3.45 31.56 -8.62
CA ASN A 697 -3.45 30.45 -9.56
C ASN A 697 -2.12 29.66 -9.57
N LEU A 698 -1.04 30.23 -9.02
CA LEU A 698 0.31 29.70 -9.17
C LEU A 698 1.00 29.50 -7.83
N THR A 699 1.30 28.26 -7.50
CA THR A 699 2.08 27.87 -6.31
C THR A 699 3.42 27.27 -6.72
N ALA A 700 4.50 27.76 -6.11
CA ALA A 700 5.82 27.15 -6.18
C ALA A 700 6.08 26.29 -4.95
N TYR A 701 6.72 25.14 -5.11
CA TYR A 701 7.03 24.25 -4.00
C TYR A 701 8.44 23.66 -4.04
N ILE A 702 8.93 23.27 -2.88
CA ILE A 702 10.16 22.53 -2.69
C ILE A 702 9.97 21.43 -1.63
N LEU A 703 10.48 20.24 -1.92
CA LEU A 703 10.54 19.10 -1.01
C LEU A 703 11.99 18.71 -0.83
N VAL A 704 12.39 18.35 0.39
CA VAL A 704 13.67 17.72 0.67
C VAL A 704 13.43 16.52 1.58
N ASN A 705 13.56 15.32 1.04
CA ASN A 705 13.44 14.07 1.78
C ASN A 705 14.80 13.64 2.33
N ASN A 706 14.80 13.01 3.49
CA ASN A 706 16.01 12.57 4.18
C ASN A 706 17.04 13.71 4.30
N LEU A 707 16.63 14.84 4.88
CA LEU A 707 17.41 16.08 4.98
C LEU A 707 18.82 15.88 5.56
N THR A 708 18.96 14.97 6.53
CA THR A 708 20.21 14.64 7.19
C THR A 708 21.07 13.65 6.41
N ASN A 709 20.56 13.10 5.31
CA ASN A 709 21.22 12.05 4.51
C ASN A 709 21.51 10.79 5.36
N GLU A 710 20.52 10.38 6.15
CA GLU A 710 20.59 9.18 6.99
C GLU A 710 20.69 7.92 6.12
N CYS A 711 21.52 6.97 6.54
CA CYS A 711 21.54 5.61 6.04
C CYS A 711 20.46 4.82 6.75
N TYR A 712 19.33 4.57 6.11
CA TYR A 712 18.21 3.88 6.75
C TYR A 712 17.54 2.86 5.83
N GLU A 713 16.94 1.89 6.47
CA GLU A 713 16.14 0.84 5.83
C GLU A 713 14.83 0.63 6.60
N THR A 714 13.78 0.30 5.89
CA THR A 714 12.48 -0.04 6.50
C THR A 714 12.11 -1.50 6.30
N LYS A 715 12.83 -2.21 5.43
CA LYS A 715 12.61 -3.63 5.14
C LYS A 715 13.91 -4.41 5.19
N ALA A 716 13.87 -5.52 5.91
CA ALA A 716 14.96 -6.50 5.95
C ALA A 716 14.52 -7.85 5.38
N VAL A 717 15.49 -8.65 5.00
CA VAL A 717 15.29 -10.01 4.50
C VAL A 717 15.92 -10.98 5.49
N ALA A 718 15.13 -11.94 5.96
CA ALA A 718 15.54 -12.98 6.90
C ALA A 718 16.48 -14.02 6.25
N LYS A 719 17.45 -13.57 5.48
CA LYS A 719 18.46 -14.43 4.90
C LYS A 719 19.81 -13.89 5.28
N GLU A 720 20.56 -14.68 6.04
CA GLU A 720 21.91 -14.32 6.48
C GLU A 720 22.74 -13.78 5.31
N GLY A 721 23.35 -12.63 5.51
CA GLY A 721 24.18 -11.96 4.53
C GLY A 721 23.43 -11.26 3.37
N ILE A 722 22.09 -11.12 3.37
CA ILE A 722 21.39 -10.23 2.44
C ILE A 722 21.20 -8.85 3.06
N GLY A 723 20.85 -8.78 4.35
CA GLY A 723 20.63 -7.53 5.03
C GLY A 723 19.36 -6.81 4.62
N ALA A 724 19.27 -5.56 5.02
CA ALA A 724 18.13 -4.70 4.73
C ALA A 724 18.28 -3.99 3.37
N LEU A 725 17.14 -3.57 2.81
CA LEU A 725 17.07 -2.84 1.54
C LEU A 725 17.19 -1.34 1.83
N PRO A 726 18.14 -0.61 1.20
CA PRO A 726 18.34 0.78 1.53
C PRO A 726 17.24 1.63 0.95
N MET A 727 16.86 2.62 1.72
CA MET A 727 16.02 3.71 1.28
C MET A 727 16.86 4.81 0.60
N GLU A 728 16.18 5.73 -0.04
CA GLU A 728 16.78 6.85 -0.73
C GLU A 728 17.64 7.72 0.20
N GLY A 729 18.82 8.11 -0.24
CA GLY A 729 19.58 9.18 0.37
C GLY A 729 18.87 10.52 0.22
N ARG A 730 19.47 11.59 0.76
CA ARG A 730 18.89 12.93 0.63
C ARG A 730 18.59 13.28 -0.82
N ASN A 731 17.34 13.65 -1.07
CA ASN A 731 16.86 14.04 -2.38
C ASN A 731 15.92 15.25 -2.27
N PHE A 732 15.73 15.92 -3.39
CA PHE A 732 14.84 17.08 -3.46
C PHE A 732 13.97 17.05 -4.71
N MET A 733 12.87 17.77 -4.66
CA MET A 733 12.03 18.11 -5.81
C MET A 733 11.61 19.59 -5.69
N VAL A 734 11.62 20.29 -6.80
CA VAL A 734 11.06 21.65 -6.93
C VAL A 734 10.02 21.63 -8.04
N GLY A 735 8.96 22.38 -7.88
CA GLY A 735 7.91 22.41 -8.89
C GLY A 735 7.01 23.63 -8.81
N LEU A 736 6.10 23.67 -9.79
CA LEU A 736 5.06 24.68 -9.94
C LEU A 736 3.73 23.98 -10.16
N ASN A 737 2.73 24.42 -9.44
CA ASN A 737 1.33 24.05 -9.65
C ASN A 737 0.58 25.29 -10.16
N TYR A 738 -0.08 25.15 -11.30
CA TYR A 738 -0.89 26.21 -11.91
C TYR A 738 -2.33 25.73 -12.09
N THR A 739 -3.28 26.44 -11.47
CA THR A 739 -4.73 26.16 -11.53
C THR A 739 -5.43 27.28 -12.30
N PHE A 740 -6.32 26.96 -13.25
CA PHE A 740 -6.99 27.94 -14.13
C PHE A 740 -8.40 27.48 -14.54
#